data_a7d92a4262c7ff92ac5dd7fd907a9ecb
#
_entry.id   a7d92a4262c7ff92ac5dd7fd907a9ecb
#
_cell.length_a   1.000
_cell.length_b   1.000
_cell.length_c   1.000
_cell.angle_alpha   90.00
_cell.angle_beta   90.00
_cell.angle_gamma   90.00
#
_symmetry.space_group_name_H-M   'P 1'
#
loop_
_entity.id
_entity.type
_entity.pdbx_description
1 polymer ?
#
loop_
_entity_poly.entity_id
_entity_poly.type
_entity_poly.pdbx_seq_one_letter_code
_entity_poly.pdbx_strand_id
1 'polypeptide(L)'
;MTSRGRLFRSLALTASLVLGAVLPAAAAPSDAVTVRVDPSYQQQEFEGWGTSLVWFANATGGYPEPIRRKLVDLLFGEDGLRLNIARYNIGGGNAPDVRKDYMKKGATMEGFWKAPPGTTQKDKDWWRPDNPAHWNLDADANQRWWVDQIKRKVTHWEAFSNSPPWFQTVSGYVSGGFDPNTDQIRPDRVEDFATYLARVSAHLERAHGIKFGTLAPLNEPNTNYWGTQLGPDGQPTGGRQEGAHAGPGLQQQVLLASRRALDRLGSRTEVSAMDETNPGIFARNWQGYGPAREVIGQLNVHTYGTGQRTSARDIAKGAHRDLWMSEIEGTWGTGTDYTGMEPGLGIATRMVEDIRELEPTAWVLWQPIEDTGPQVSAGKNWGSIHVPFTCTAKDTLQTCPIRTNTKFHTIRNFTHHIRPGDRFVKTDQPATVAAVSRSGAQAKVVHVNNGAATRTVTLDLSRFGQISPQASVTPVVTSTSGALVRGNPVRVNGGSAKLTVPAKSVTTFLVDGVSGVAKDAALIQPGHRYQLAGVASGKSMAPAASGTGVVIRTSDASAAQQWSVRKLGGANGNRERHEIVHAGSGTRIAARGNAAVLERTGTPASPAAQWIMSTTGDGSWTFVNAATGRVLDVTGQSTADGAAVTTADPSSASSQRWRVTDQTSPAPGTLQ
;
A
#
# COMPACT_ATOMS: atom_id res chain seq x y z
N MET A 1 27.75 12.22 -78.61
CA MET A 1 27.39 13.41 -79.45
C MET A 1 27.16 14.57 -78.51
N THR A 2 28.02 15.56 -78.65
CA THR A 2 27.91 17.00 -78.40
C THR A 2 27.52 17.46 -76.97
N SER A 3 28.33 18.13 -76.29
CA SER A 3 29.33 19.21 -76.40
C SER A 3 28.86 20.50 -75.69
N ARG A 4 29.74 20.99 -74.81
CA ARG A 4 29.99 22.40 -74.42
C ARG A 4 28.96 23.15 -73.58
N GLY A 5 29.28 24.00 -72.60
CA GLY A 5 30.53 24.74 -72.41
C GLY A 5 30.56 25.48 -71.01
N ARG A 6 31.75 25.82 -70.64
CA ARG A 6 32.13 26.57 -69.43
C ARG A 6 31.77 28.06 -69.56
N LEU A 7 31.39 28.67 -68.42
CA LEU A 7 31.68 30.08 -68.16
C LEU A 7 32.01 30.30 -66.67
N PHE A 8 33.26 30.75 -66.47
CA PHE A 8 33.74 31.30 -65.18
C PHE A 8 33.18 32.71 -65.02
N ARG A 9 32.65 32.99 -63.80
CA ARG A 9 32.60 34.37 -63.29
C ARG A 9 33.01 34.36 -61.82
N SER A 10 34.11 35.02 -61.61
CA SER A 10 34.65 35.39 -60.26
C SER A 10 33.71 36.40 -59.60
N LEU A 11 33.33 36.17 -58.35
CA LEU A 11 32.76 37.18 -57.47
C LEU A 11 33.50 37.22 -56.17
N ALA A 12 33.88 38.40 -55.79
CA ALA A 12 34.68 38.75 -54.64
C ALA A 12 33.91 38.44 -53.32
N LEU A 13 34.60 37.82 -52.35
CA LEU A 13 34.16 37.64 -51.00
C LEU A 13 34.33 38.92 -50.20
N THR A 14 33.26 39.58 -49.82
CA THR A 14 33.23 40.57 -48.73
C THR A 14 32.82 39.84 -47.44
N ALA A 15 33.75 39.69 -46.54
CA ALA A 15 33.53 39.17 -45.20
C ALA A 15 32.86 40.22 -44.34
N SER A 16 31.59 40.10 -44.07
CA SER A 16 30.86 40.85 -43.02
C SER A 16 30.94 40.09 -41.70
N LEU A 17 31.72 40.60 -40.75
CA LEU A 17 31.69 40.16 -39.35
C LEU A 17 30.30 40.51 -38.73
N VAL A 18 29.44 39.55 -38.55
CA VAL A 18 28.24 39.68 -37.71
C VAL A 18 28.65 39.31 -36.30
N LEU A 19 28.82 40.30 -35.44
CA LEU A 19 28.83 40.07 -33.99
C LEU A 19 27.44 39.60 -33.54
N GLY A 20 27.28 38.30 -33.43
CA GLY A 20 26.08 37.71 -32.82
C GLY A 20 26.10 37.98 -31.31
N ALA A 21 25.26 38.90 -30.85
CA ALA A 21 24.95 39.02 -29.42
C ALA A 21 24.29 37.70 -28.99
N VAL A 22 25.01 36.92 -28.15
CA VAL A 22 24.42 35.77 -27.46
C VAL A 22 23.47 36.33 -26.39
N LEU A 23 22.19 36.41 -26.74
CA LEU A 23 21.15 36.63 -25.73
C LEU A 23 21.17 35.44 -24.77
N PRO A 24 21.17 35.67 -23.45
CA PRO A 24 21.04 34.58 -22.52
C PRO A 24 19.70 33.90 -22.81
N ALA A 25 19.75 32.58 -23.03
CA ALA A 25 18.54 31.78 -23.19
C ALA A 25 17.64 32.04 -21.97
N ALA A 26 16.44 32.58 -22.22
CA ALA A 26 15.46 32.74 -21.19
C ALA A 26 15.26 31.35 -20.54
N ALA A 27 15.53 31.26 -19.25
CA ALA A 27 15.27 30.03 -18.49
C ALA A 27 13.82 29.65 -18.74
N ALA A 28 13.59 28.40 -19.21
CA ALA A 28 12.25 27.88 -19.35
C ALA A 28 11.47 28.12 -18.06
N PRO A 29 10.20 28.52 -18.10
CA PRO A 29 9.45 28.81 -16.88
C PRO A 29 9.54 27.59 -15.97
N SER A 30 10.05 27.79 -14.75
CA SER A 30 10.13 26.73 -13.77
C SER A 30 8.71 26.28 -13.45
N ASP A 31 8.42 25.01 -13.64
CA ASP A 31 7.17 24.39 -13.20
C ASP A 31 7.05 24.64 -11.67
N ALA A 32 6.03 25.39 -11.27
CA ALA A 32 5.84 25.81 -9.89
C ALA A 32 4.59 25.18 -9.30
N VAL A 33 4.72 24.59 -8.13
CA VAL A 33 3.61 23.99 -7.40
C VAL A 33 3.58 24.49 -5.96
N THR A 34 2.38 24.68 -5.43
CA THR A 34 2.16 24.88 -4.00
C THR A 34 1.67 23.59 -3.38
N VAL A 35 2.31 23.16 -2.30
CA VAL A 35 1.93 22.00 -1.50
C VAL A 35 1.41 22.49 -0.17
N ARG A 36 0.10 22.39 0.03
CA ARG A 36 -0.51 22.67 1.33
C ARG A 36 -0.46 21.43 2.20
N VAL A 37 0.15 21.56 3.37
CA VAL A 37 0.22 20.50 4.39
C VAL A 37 -0.89 20.71 5.40
N ASP A 38 -1.81 19.76 5.53
CA ASP A 38 -2.98 19.89 6.37
C ASP A 38 -2.97 18.90 7.56
N PRO A 39 -2.51 19.31 8.75
CA PRO A 39 -2.47 18.47 9.93
C PRO A 39 -3.85 18.24 10.57
N SER A 40 -4.93 18.85 10.05
CA SER A 40 -6.29 18.65 10.56
C SER A 40 -6.87 17.27 10.23
N TYR A 41 -6.33 16.60 9.18
CA TYR A 41 -6.70 15.26 8.81
C TYR A 41 -5.49 14.33 9.00
N GLN A 42 -5.49 13.54 10.06
CA GLN A 42 -4.40 12.61 10.39
C GLN A 42 -4.85 11.17 10.21
N GLN A 43 -4.03 10.39 9.51
CA GLN A 43 -4.22 8.94 9.42
C GLN A 43 -3.90 8.26 10.76
N GLN A 44 -4.15 6.96 10.85
CA GLN A 44 -3.75 6.17 12.02
C GLN A 44 -2.24 6.24 12.23
N GLU A 45 -1.78 5.84 13.40
CA GLU A 45 -0.36 5.72 13.68
C GLU A 45 0.28 4.74 12.71
N PHE A 46 1.37 5.17 12.07
CA PHE A 46 2.08 4.35 11.09
C PHE A 46 2.94 3.31 11.80
N GLU A 47 2.71 2.04 11.51
CA GLU A 47 3.42 0.91 12.10
C GLU A 47 4.81 0.72 11.47
N GLY A 48 4.95 1.04 10.19
CA GLY A 48 6.27 1.05 9.54
C GLY A 48 6.36 0.50 8.13
N TRP A 49 7.61 0.22 7.78
CA TRP A 49 8.04 -0.24 6.46
C TRP A 49 8.51 -1.68 6.55
N GLY A 50 8.12 -2.51 5.60
CA GLY A 50 8.39 -3.93 5.68
C GLY A 50 8.85 -4.61 4.42
N THR A 51 9.12 -5.91 4.56
CA THR A 51 9.39 -6.85 3.47
C THR A 51 8.89 -8.24 3.82
N SER A 52 8.45 -9.00 2.80
CA SER A 52 8.38 -10.46 2.91
C SER A 52 9.79 -11.05 2.82
N LEU A 53 10.08 -12.13 3.56
CA LEU A 53 11.39 -12.77 3.54
C LEU A 53 11.55 -13.70 2.33
N VAL A 54 10.63 -14.61 2.14
CA VAL A 54 10.46 -15.51 0.98
C VAL A 54 11.74 -15.95 0.24
N TRP A 55 11.79 -15.82 -1.07
CA TRP A 55 12.82 -16.40 -1.93
C TRP A 55 14.23 -15.94 -1.58
N PHE A 56 14.42 -14.64 -1.34
CA PHE A 56 15.77 -14.17 -1.04
C PHE A 56 16.30 -14.74 0.28
N ALA A 57 15.44 -14.87 1.28
CA ALA A 57 15.85 -15.40 2.57
C ALA A 57 16.21 -16.89 2.46
N ASN A 58 15.40 -17.66 1.71
CA ASN A 58 15.69 -19.05 1.40
C ASN A 58 16.98 -19.19 0.57
N ALA A 59 17.18 -18.36 -0.45
CA ALA A 59 18.37 -18.43 -1.30
C ALA A 59 19.65 -18.00 -0.56
N THR A 60 19.59 -16.95 0.24
CA THR A 60 20.79 -16.27 0.77
C THR A 60 21.14 -16.62 2.21
N GLY A 61 20.24 -17.25 2.96
CA GLY A 61 20.48 -17.59 4.37
C GLY A 61 21.65 -18.53 4.60
N GLY A 62 22.01 -19.34 3.58
CA GLY A 62 23.17 -20.22 3.60
C GLY A 62 24.45 -19.62 3.01
N TYR A 63 24.45 -18.34 2.59
CA TYR A 63 25.64 -17.70 1.99
C TYR A 63 26.75 -17.44 3.02
N PRO A 64 28.00 -17.20 2.57
CA PRO A 64 29.07 -16.78 3.44
C PRO A 64 28.71 -15.58 4.29
N GLU A 65 29.15 -15.59 5.53
CA GLU A 65 28.78 -14.58 6.54
C GLU A 65 28.95 -13.13 6.07
N PRO A 66 30.04 -12.73 5.37
CA PRO A 66 30.18 -11.33 4.92
C PRO A 66 29.10 -10.90 3.91
N ILE A 67 28.63 -11.82 3.06
CA ILE A 67 27.62 -11.56 2.04
C ILE A 67 26.25 -11.38 2.70
N ARG A 68 25.82 -12.37 3.49
CA ARG A 68 24.50 -12.32 4.12
C ARG A 68 24.35 -11.21 5.16
N ARG A 69 25.42 -10.87 5.92
CA ARG A 69 25.40 -9.70 6.80
C ARG A 69 25.26 -8.40 6.03
N LYS A 70 25.95 -8.24 4.90
CA LYS A 70 25.79 -7.06 4.05
C LYS A 70 24.33 -6.91 3.56
N LEU A 71 23.66 -8.04 3.23
CA LEU A 71 22.27 -8.03 2.84
C LEU A 71 21.34 -7.62 4.02
N VAL A 72 21.60 -8.13 5.23
CA VAL A 72 20.88 -7.71 6.44
C VAL A 72 21.03 -6.21 6.70
N ASP A 73 22.26 -5.68 6.56
CA ASP A 73 22.53 -4.25 6.77
C ASP A 73 21.83 -3.38 5.72
N LEU A 74 21.76 -3.82 4.47
CA LEU A 74 21.03 -3.09 3.43
C LEU A 74 19.52 -3.03 3.68
N LEU A 75 18.91 -4.06 4.28
CA LEU A 75 17.47 -4.06 4.57
C LEU A 75 17.14 -3.38 5.92
N PHE A 76 17.84 -3.79 6.97
CA PHE A 76 17.47 -3.46 8.36
C PHE A 76 18.50 -2.59 9.08
N GLY A 77 19.60 -2.23 8.43
CA GLY A 77 20.66 -1.37 8.98
C GLY A 77 20.31 0.11 8.96
N GLU A 78 21.05 0.91 9.75
CA GLU A 78 20.85 2.35 9.87
C GLU A 78 21.10 3.09 8.54
N ASP A 79 22.04 2.62 7.72
CA ASP A 79 22.31 3.16 6.38
C ASP A 79 21.54 2.42 5.26
N GLY A 80 20.80 1.37 5.62
CA GLY A 80 19.98 0.58 4.73
C GLY A 80 18.56 1.14 4.58
N LEU A 81 17.61 0.25 4.28
CA LEU A 81 16.20 0.63 4.16
C LEU A 81 15.52 0.88 5.51
N ARG A 82 16.16 0.56 6.63
CA ARG A 82 15.63 0.72 8.00
C ARG A 82 14.26 0.07 8.20
N LEU A 83 14.03 -1.10 7.60
CA LEU A 83 12.77 -1.82 7.72
C LEU A 83 12.57 -2.29 9.16
N ASN A 84 11.31 -2.31 9.60
CA ASN A 84 10.91 -2.76 10.94
C ASN A 84 9.76 -3.76 10.93
N ILE A 85 9.30 -4.20 9.76
CA ILE A 85 8.26 -5.21 9.57
C ILE A 85 8.85 -6.34 8.73
N ALA A 86 8.56 -7.59 9.10
CA ALA A 86 8.93 -8.76 8.34
C ALA A 86 7.78 -9.76 8.24
N ARG A 87 7.53 -10.28 7.05
CA ARG A 87 6.57 -11.35 6.78
C ARG A 87 7.33 -12.66 6.56
N TYR A 88 7.09 -13.65 7.41
CA TYR A 88 7.69 -14.97 7.35
C TYR A 88 6.82 -15.90 6.50
N ASN A 89 7.38 -16.46 5.43
CA ASN A 89 6.67 -17.42 4.58
C ASN A 89 6.74 -18.84 5.16
N ILE A 90 5.62 -19.37 5.61
CA ILE A 90 5.49 -20.79 5.98
C ILE A 90 5.31 -21.60 4.71
N GLY A 91 6.35 -22.31 4.29
CA GLY A 91 6.37 -23.08 3.05
C GLY A 91 5.42 -24.28 3.05
N GLY A 92 4.85 -24.58 1.90
CA GLY A 92 4.08 -25.80 1.66
C GLY A 92 4.98 -27.02 1.43
N GLY A 93 6.04 -26.84 0.66
CA GLY A 93 6.99 -27.89 0.28
C GLY A 93 6.41 -28.94 -0.67
N ASN A 94 7.20 -29.36 -1.66
CA ASN A 94 6.82 -30.39 -2.62
C ASN A 94 7.10 -31.81 -2.11
N ALA A 95 6.41 -32.79 -2.71
CA ALA A 95 6.65 -34.21 -2.43
C ALA A 95 8.12 -34.60 -2.68
N PRO A 96 8.63 -35.65 -1.98
CA PRO A 96 10.05 -36.03 -2.06
C PRO A 96 10.52 -36.45 -3.46
N ASP A 97 9.62 -36.98 -4.29
CA ASP A 97 9.86 -37.43 -5.68
C ASP A 97 9.68 -36.33 -6.73
N VAL A 98 9.27 -35.13 -6.32
CA VAL A 98 9.11 -33.97 -7.23
C VAL A 98 10.44 -33.25 -7.39
N ARG A 99 10.80 -32.94 -8.64
CA ARG A 99 12.02 -32.17 -8.95
C ARG A 99 12.01 -30.79 -8.26
N LYS A 100 13.17 -30.37 -7.74
CA LYS A 100 13.29 -29.17 -6.91
C LYS A 100 13.47 -27.88 -7.70
N ASP A 101 13.86 -27.96 -8.96
CA ASP A 101 14.33 -26.84 -9.78
C ASP A 101 13.31 -26.33 -10.81
N TYR A 102 12.05 -26.71 -10.70
CA TYR A 102 11.03 -26.30 -11.66
C TYR A 102 10.41 -24.92 -11.37
N MET A 103 10.61 -24.39 -10.18
CA MET A 103 10.22 -23.02 -9.82
C MET A 103 11.43 -22.07 -9.85
N LYS A 104 11.20 -20.78 -9.71
CA LYS A 104 12.28 -19.79 -9.61
C LYS A 104 13.19 -20.11 -8.43
N LYS A 105 14.48 -19.77 -8.54
CA LYS A 105 15.44 -19.99 -7.45
C LYS A 105 14.99 -19.29 -6.17
N GLY A 106 15.09 -20.00 -5.06
CA GLY A 106 14.60 -19.56 -3.77
C GLY A 106 13.09 -19.73 -3.55
N ALA A 107 12.29 -19.91 -4.62
CA ALA A 107 10.84 -19.98 -4.52
C ALA A 107 10.30 -21.34 -4.07
N THR A 108 11.11 -22.39 -4.08
CA THR A 108 10.77 -23.70 -3.48
C THR A 108 11.07 -23.63 -1.99
N MET A 109 10.04 -23.44 -1.18
CA MET A 109 10.20 -23.39 0.27
C MET A 109 10.15 -24.79 0.89
N GLU A 110 10.82 -24.96 2.02
CA GLU A 110 10.70 -26.20 2.79
C GLU A 110 9.41 -26.19 3.62
N GLY A 111 8.67 -27.32 3.60
CA GLY A 111 7.56 -27.54 4.51
C GLY A 111 8.02 -28.11 5.85
N PHE A 112 7.34 -27.75 6.94
CA PHE A 112 7.62 -28.24 8.30
C PHE A 112 7.04 -29.64 8.56
N TRP A 113 7.02 -30.48 7.56
CA TRP A 113 6.52 -31.86 7.61
C TRP A 113 7.62 -32.87 7.24
N LYS A 114 7.44 -34.09 7.71
CA LYS A 114 8.34 -35.21 7.42
C LYS A 114 7.51 -36.39 6.90
N ALA A 115 7.66 -36.65 5.61
CA ALA A 115 6.99 -37.76 4.97
C ALA A 115 7.66 -39.12 5.36
N PRO A 116 6.88 -40.20 5.52
CA PRO A 116 7.43 -41.55 5.64
C PRO A 116 8.34 -41.93 4.47
N PRO A 117 9.33 -42.80 4.68
CA PRO A 117 10.18 -43.27 3.57
C PRO A 117 9.34 -43.91 2.44
N GLY A 118 9.67 -43.59 1.20
CA GLY A 118 8.97 -44.08 0.01
C GLY A 118 7.70 -43.34 -0.37
N THR A 119 7.31 -42.28 0.37
CA THR A 119 6.16 -41.42 0.02
C THR A 119 6.42 -40.71 -1.30
N THR A 120 5.43 -40.75 -2.19
CA THR A 120 5.44 -40.09 -3.50
C THR A 120 4.36 -39.02 -3.58
N GLN A 121 4.40 -38.22 -4.63
CA GLN A 121 3.38 -37.16 -4.91
C GLN A 121 1.93 -37.69 -4.92
N LYS A 122 1.73 -38.98 -5.18
CA LYS A 122 0.40 -39.61 -5.18
C LYS A 122 -0.13 -39.93 -3.78
N ASP A 123 0.75 -40.03 -2.79
CA ASP A 123 0.42 -40.48 -1.44
C ASP A 123 0.01 -39.27 -0.57
N LYS A 124 -1.22 -38.79 -0.69
CA LYS A 124 -1.67 -37.53 -0.04
C LYS A 124 -2.33 -37.70 1.33
N ASP A 125 -2.53 -38.92 1.84
CA ASP A 125 -3.33 -39.17 3.05
C ASP A 125 -2.51 -39.65 4.26
N TRP A 126 -1.20 -39.55 4.21
CA TRP A 126 -0.30 -40.02 5.27
C TRP A 126 -0.23 -39.09 6.48
N TRP A 127 -0.34 -37.76 6.26
CA TRP A 127 -0.06 -36.78 7.29
C TRP A 127 -1.15 -36.74 8.37
N ARG A 128 -0.71 -36.70 9.63
CA ARG A 128 -1.55 -36.55 10.81
C ARG A 128 -0.94 -35.47 11.72
N PRO A 129 -1.68 -34.40 12.04
CA PRO A 129 -1.14 -33.31 12.87
C PRO A 129 -0.75 -33.76 14.26
N ASP A 130 -1.39 -34.78 14.82
CA ASP A 130 -1.11 -35.27 16.16
C ASP A 130 0.05 -36.28 16.24
N ASN A 131 0.61 -36.69 15.10
CA ASN A 131 1.75 -37.59 15.05
C ASN A 131 3.06 -36.77 15.01
N PRO A 132 3.87 -36.76 16.09
CA PRO A 132 5.13 -36.01 16.13
C PRO A 132 6.13 -36.42 15.04
N ALA A 133 6.08 -37.68 14.58
CA ALA A 133 6.97 -38.18 13.54
C ALA A 133 6.68 -37.56 12.13
N HIS A 134 5.51 -36.94 11.98
CA HIS A 134 5.13 -36.28 10.71
C HIS A 134 5.56 -34.80 10.66
N TRP A 135 6.29 -34.32 11.66
CA TRP A 135 6.81 -32.97 11.71
C TRP A 135 8.32 -32.90 11.52
N ASN A 136 8.78 -31.91 10.74
CA ASN A 136 10.17 -31.51 10.67
C ASN A 136 10.24 -30.03 11.16
N LEU A 137 10.44 -29.84 12.44
CA LEU A 137 10.50 -28.52 13.05
C LEU A 137 11.85 -27.81 12.82
N ASP A 138 12.84 -28.53 12.24
CA ASP A 138 14.15 -27.99 11.83
C ASP A 138 14.19 -27.54 10.37
N ALA A 139 13.07 -27.63 9.65
CA ALA A 139 12.96 -27.17 8.26
C ALA A 139 13.24 -25.67 8.12
N ASP A 140 13.51 -25.23 6.90
CA ASP A 140 13.65 -23.83 6.51
C ASP A 140 14.76 -23.08 7.27
N ALA A 141 15.90 -23.72 7.42
CA ALA A 141 17.04 -23.20 8.18
C ALA A 141 17.52 -21.84 7.65
N ASN A 142 17.46 -21.61 6.34
CA ASN A 142 17.93 -20.39 5.71
C ASN A 142 17.06 -19.18 6.09
N GLN A 143 15.73 -19.28 6.00
CA GLN A 143 14.85 -18.18 6.38
C GLN A 143 14.87 -17.97 7.90
N ARG A 144 14.97 -19.05 8.70
CA ARG A 144 15.13 -18.96 10.17
C ARG A 144 16.42 -18.25 10.57
N TRP A 145 17.52 -18.41 9.80
CA TRP A 145 18.73 -17.62 10.01
C TRP A 145 18.46 -16.13 9.91
N TRP A 146 17.69 -15.69 8.88
CA TRP A 146 17.29 -14.29 8.75
C TRP A 146 16.51 -13.80 9.96
N VAL A 147 15.55 -14.59 10.45
CA VAL A 147 14.77 -14.24 11.65
C VAL A 147 15.71 -13.92 12.81
N ASP A 148 16.71 -14.79 13.08
CA ASP A 148 17.64 -14.57 14.19
C ASP A 148 18.50 -13.30 14.03
N GLN A 149 18.84 -12.92 12.81
CA GLN A 149 19.62 -11.69 12.58
C GLN A 149 18.80 -10.41 12.76
N ILE A 150 17.52 -10.46 12.43
CA ILE A 150 16.69 -9.24 12.36
C ILE A 150 15.71 -9.07 13.53
N LYS A 151 15.51 -10.09 14.36
CA LYS A 151 14.46 -10.11 15.41
C LYS A 151 14.52 -8.96 16.41
N ARG A 152 15.66 -8.31 16.61
CA ARG A 152 15.79 -7.12 17.46
C ARG A 152 15.44 -5.81 16.77
N LYS A 153 15.37 -5.82 15.42
CA LYS A 153 15.07 -4.66 14.59
C LYS A 153 13.62 -4.64 14.13
N VAL A 154 13.00 -5.82 14.04
CA VAL A 154 11.63 -6.00 13.61
C VAL A 154 10.69 -5.85 14.80
N THR A 155 9.74 -4.94 14.67
CA THR A 155 8.71 -4.64 15.67
C THR A 155 7.38 -5.33 15.37
N HIS A 156 7.11 -5.66 14.11
CA HIS A 156 5.88 -6.32 13.67
C HIS A 156 6.23 -7.53 12.79
N TRP A 157 5.78 -8.69 13.21
CA TRP A 157 5.93 -9.94 12.49
C TRP A 157 4.58 -10.43 12.00
N GLU A 158 4.49 -10.79 10.73
CA GLU A 158 3.39 -11.54 10.15
C GLU A 158 3.88 -12.90 9.66
N ALA A 159 3.16 -13.97 10.00
CA ALA A 159 3.29 -15.25 9.34
C ALA A 159 2.35 -15.29 8.13
N PHE A 160 2.80 -15.81 6.99
CA PHE A 160 1.93 -16.00 5.83
C PHE A 160 2.28 -17.26 5.04
N SER A 161 1.38 -17.70 4.17
CA SER A 161 1.60 -18.88 3.33
C SER A 161 1.22 -18.60 1.90
N ASN A 162 2.06 -19.07 0.96
CA ASN A 162 1.75 -19.03 -0.47
C ASN A 162 0.91 -20.26 -0.89
N SER A 163 1.11 -21.41 -0.27
CA SER A 163 0.40 -22.65 -0.62
C SER A 163 0.32 -23.60 0.57
N PRO A 164 -0.74 -24.38 0.71
CA PRO A 164 -0.74 -25.53 1.61
C PRO A 164 0.36 -26.52 1.25
N PRO A 165 0.79 -27.40 2.20
CA PRO A 165 1.61 -28.55 1.89
C PRO A 165 1.04 -29.38 0.73
N TRP A 166 1.91 -29.89 -0.14
CA TRP A 166 1.54 -30.60 -1.37
C TRP A 166 0.45 -31.66 -1.17
N PHE A 167 0.46 -32.38 -0.06
CA PHE A 167 -0.52 -33.42 0.27
C PHE A 167 -1.90 -32.88 0.68
N GLN A 168 -2.00 -31.58 0.95
CA GLN A 168 -3.26 -30.89 1.23
C GLN A 168 -3.80 -30.14 0.00
N THR A 169 -3.06 -30.15 -1.13
CA THR A 169 -3.51 -29.56 -2.39
C THR A 169 -4.28 -30.55 -3.24
N VAL A 170 -5.18 -30.06 -4.07
CA VAL A 170 -5.92 -30.88 -5.04
C VAL A 170 -4.99 -31.49 -6.09
N SER A 171 -4.08 -30.70 -6.65
CA SER A 171 -3.12 -31.12 -7.66
C SER A 171 -2.03 -32.05 -7.12
N GLY A 172 -1.69 -31.94 -5.83
CA GLY A 172 -0.51 -32.57 -5.24
C GLY A 172 0.80 -31.80 -5.50
N TYR A 173 0.70 -30.55 -5.92
CA TYR A 173 1.81 -29.63 -6.15
C TYR A 173 1.57 -28.29 -5.45
N VAL A 174 2.63 -27.66 -4.97
CA VAL A 174 2.55 -26.37 -4.29
C VAL A 174 2.58 -25.17 -5.25
N SER A 175 2.82 -25.38 -6.53
CA SER A 175 2.82 -24.31 -7.56
C SER A 175 1.43 -23.96 -8.08
N GLY A 176 0.40 -24.68 -7.64
CA GLY A 176 -0.99 -24.44 -8.01
C GLY A 176 -1.67 -25.64 -8.71
N GLY A 177 -2.82 -25.41 -9.27
CA GLY A 177 -3.65 -26.40 -9.94
C GLY A 177 -3.27 -26.69 -11.39
N PHE A 178 -3.77 -27.81 -11.93
CA PHE A 178 -3.75 -28.04 -13.39
C PHE A 178 -4.70 -27.08 -14.11
N ASP A 179 -5.80 -26.68 -13.47
CA ASP A 179 -6.62 -25.53 -13.86
C ASP A 179 -6.41 -24.41 -12.80
N PRO A 180 -5.80 -23.29 -13.17
CA PRO A 180 -5.51 -22.20 -12.23
C PRO A 180 -6.76 -21.40 -11.77
N ASN A 181 -7.94 -21.71 -12.30
CA ASN A 181 -9.20 -21.08 -11.91
C ASN A 181 -10.00 -21.91 -10.88
N THR A 182 -9.49 -23.06 -10.47
CA THR A 182 -10.17 -23.95 -9.52
C THR A 182 -9.49 -23.95 -8.15
N ASP A 183 -10.29 -24.10 -7.11
CA ASP A 183 -9.82 -24.16 -5.73
C ASP A 183 -8.81 -25.29 -5.52
N GLN A 184 -7.69 -24.96 -4.89
CA GLN A 184 -6.53 -25.86 -4.76
C GLN A 184 -6.34 -26.48 -3.39
N ILE A 185 -7.06 -26.04 -2.37
CA ILE A 185 -7.04 -26.69 -1.07
C ILE A 185 -8.07 -27.82 -1.10
N ARG A 186 -7.65 -29.01 -0.72
CA ARG A 186 -8.58 -30.15 -0.57
C ARG A 186 -9.64 -29.80 0.46
N PRO A 187 -10.95 -29.94 0.16
CA PRO A 187 -12.02 -29.57 1.11
C PRO A 187 -11.96 -30.31 2.44
N ASP A 188 -11.50 -31.56 2.44
CA ASP A 188 -11.31 -32.38 3.64
C ASP A 188 -10.04 -32.03 4.44
N ARG A 189 -9.22 -31.07 3.98
CA ARG A 189 -7.93 -30.68 4.58
C ARG A 189 -7.85 -29.23 5.04
N VAL A 190 -8.90 -28.46 4.98
CA VAL A 190 -8.93 -27.06 5.40
C VAL A 190 -8.54 -26.90 6.88
N GLU A 191 -9.07 -27.73 7.77
CA GLU A 191 -8.70 -27.72 9.20
C GLU A 191 -7.27 -28.18 9.45
N ASP A 192 -6.79 -29.15 8.69
CA ASP A 192 -5.41 -29.64 8.77
C ASP A 192 -4.43 -28.55 8.31
N PHE A 193 -4.75 -27.81 7.24
CA PHE A 193 -3.95 -26.69 6.78
C PHE A 193 -3.88 -25.57 7.82
N ALA A 194 -5.01 -25.18 8.39
CA ALA A 194 -5.05 -24.18 9.45
C ALA A 194 -4.25 -24.64 10.70
N THR A 195 -4.33 -25.92 11.04
CA THR A 195 -3.55 -26.51 12.16
C THR A 195 -2.05 -26.50 11.84
N TYR A 196 -1.66 -26.79 10.60
CA TYR A 196 -0.28 -26.71 10.14
C TYR A 196 0.27 -25.30 10.35
N LEU A 197 -0.40 -24.28 9.83
CA LEU A 197 0.02 -22.88 9.94
C LEU A 197 0.13 -22.43 11.41
N ALA A 198 -0.89 -22.69 12.23
CA ALA A 198 -0.90 -22.28 13.62
C ALA A 198 0.21 -22.96 14.45
N ARG A 199 0.47 -24.26 14.23
CA ARG A 199 1.54 -24.98 14.94
C ARG A 199 2.94 -24.52 14.52
N VAL A 200 3.17 -24.29 13.24
CA VAL A 200 4.44 -23.75 12.74
C VAL A 200 4.68 -22.35 13.29
N SER A 201 3.68 -21.47 13.26
CA SER A 201 3.78 -20.13 13.86
C SER A 201 4.16 -20.20 15.34
N ALA A 202 3.46 -21.00 16.13
CA ALA A 202 3.75 -21.18 17.55
C ALA A 202 5.14 -21.81 17.82
N HIS A 203 5.61 -22.69 16.93
CA HIS A 203 6.97 -23.23 16.99
C HIS A 203 8.02 -22.14 16.77
N LEU A 204 7.89 -21.38 15.69
CA LEU A 204 8.81 -20.29 15.34
C LEU A 204 8.87 -19.21 16.44
N GLU A 205 7.74 -18.85 17.01
CA GLU A 205 7.69 -17.93 18.14
C GLU A 205 8.55 -18.42 19.33
N ARG A 206 8.40 -19.68 19.69
CA ARG A 206 9.17 -20.28 20.80
C ARG A 206 10.65 -20.42 20.47
N ALA A 207 10.96 -20.91 19.25
CA ALA A 207 12.33 -21.19 18.83
C ALA A 207 13.19 -19.94 18.68
N HIS A 208 12.60 -18.84 18.22
CA HIS A 208 13.33 -17.61 17.89
C HIS A 208 13.05 -16.45 18.85
N GLY A 209 12.10 -16.60 19.78
CA GLY A 209 11.73 -15.54 20.72
C GLY A 209 11.07 -14.33 20.05
N ILE A 210 10.32 -14.56 18.97
CA ILE A 210 9.51 -13.55 18.27
C ILE A 210 8.03 -13.70 18.61
N LYS A 211 7.20 -12.77 18.15
CA LYS A 211 5.74 -12.84 18.23
C LYS A 211 5.12 -12.43 16.91
N PHE A 212 4.32 -13.32 16.33
CA PHE A 212 3.50 -12.97 15.19
C PHE A 212 2.27 -12.19 15.67
N GLY A 213 2.14 -10.95 15.18
CA GLY A 213 0.92 -10.16 15.36
C GLY A 213 -0.24 -10.77 14.57
N THR A 214 0.05 -11.20 13.35
CA THR A 214 -0.94 -11.72 12.40
C THR A 214 -0.46 -12.97 11.67
N LEU A 215 -1.45 -13.73 11.15
CA LEU A 215 -1.28 -14.86 10.25
C LEU A 215 -2.17 -14.65 9.01
N ALA A 216 -1.55 -14.48 7.83
CA ALA A 216 -2.20 -14.47 6.52
C ALA A 216 -2.17 -15.88 5.92
N PRO A 217 -3.28 -16.61 5.92
CA PRO A 217 -3.25 -18.04 5.56
C PRO A 217 -3.06 -18.30 4.06
N LEU A 218 -3.33 -17.32 3.21
CA LEU A 218 -3.21 -17.42 1.75
C LEU A 218 -2.62 -16.15 1.16
N ASN A 219 -1.96 -16.28 0.00
CA ASN A 219 -1.39 -15.18 -0.77
C ASN A 219 -1.97 -15.18 -2.19
N GLU A 220 -2.53 -14.05 -2.61
CA GLU A 220 -3.12 -13.82 -3.93
C GLU A 220 -4.08 -14.95 -4.38
N PRO A 221 -5.01 -15.37 -3.51
CA PRO A 221 -5.74 -16.61 -3.73
C PRO A 221 -6.74 -16.54 -4.89
N ASN A 222 -7.37 -15.39 -5.16
CA ASN A 222 -8.38 -15.30 -6.21
C ASN A 222 -7.82 -14.77 -7.53
N THR A 223 -6.81 -15.48 -8.06
CA THR A 223 -6.17 -15.21 -9.34
C THR A 223 -6.14 -16.45 -10.21
N ASN A 224 -5.72 -16.32 -11.46
CA ASN A 224 -5.68 -17.40 -12.45
C ASN A 224 -4.28 -17.77 -12.91
N TYR A 225 -3.25 -17.45 -12.14
CA TYR A 225 -1.86 -17.72 -12.56
C TYR A 225 -1.13 -18.72 -11.65
N TRP A 226 -1.78 -19.25 -10.60
CA TRP A 226 -1.24 -20.34 -9.81
C TRP A 226 -1.54 -21.67 -10.50
N GLY A 227 -0.61 -22.13 -11.32
CA GLY A 227 -0.80 -23.31 -12.14
C GLY A 227 0.42 -24.23 -12.19
N THR A 228 0.16 -25.52 -12.32
CA THR A 228 1.15 -26.59 -12.51
C THR A 228 1.00 -27.17 -13.90
N GLN A 229 2.12 -27.25 -14.64
CA GLN A 229 2.19 -27.96 -15.91
C GLN A 229 3.16 -29.14 -15.77
N LEU A 230 2.86 -30.26 -16.38
CA LEU A 230 3.74 -31.45 -16.38
C LEU A 230 4.47 -31.55 -17.71
N GLY A 231 5.74 -31.90 -17.63
CA GLY A 231 6.54 -32.28 -18.79
C GLY A 231 6.24 -33.71 -19.27
N PRO A 232 6.90 -34.15 -20.38
CA PRO A 232 6.75 -35.53 -20.89
C PRO A 232 7.18 -36.60 -19.90
N ASP A 233 8.05 -36.27 -18.95
CA ASP A 233 8.55 -37.12 -17.85
C ASP A 233 7.57 -37.20 -16.65
N GLY A 234 6.43 -36.56 -16.73
CA GLY A 234 5.44 -36.47 -15.64
C GLY A 234 5.85 -35.55 -14.49
N GLN A 235 7.01 -34.88 -14.58
CA GLN A 235 7.47 -33.93 -13.57
C GLN A 235 6.97 -32.52 -13.88
N PRO A 236 6.77 -31.66 -12.87
CA PRO A 236 6.33 -30.29 -13.09
C PRO A 236 7.40 -29.44 -13.79
N THR A 237 6.94 -28.49 -14.61
CA THR A 237 7.79 -27.58 -15.39
C THR A 237 7.31 -26.14 -15.27
N GLY A 238 8.23 -25.18 -15.34
CA GLY A 238 7.93 -23.76 -15.55
C GLY A 238 7.12 -23.06 -14.44
N GLY A 239 7.10 -23.63 -13.24
CA GLY A 239 6.44 -23.02 -12.09
C GLY A 239 7.06 -21.67 -11.71
N ARG A 240 6.23 -20.71 -11.27
CA ARG A 240 6.73 -19.43 -10.77
C ARG A 240 7.26 -19.56 -9.35
N GLN A 241 6.38 -19.96 -8.45
CA GLN A 241 6.56 -20.08 -7.01
C GLN A 241 5.47 -20.97 -6.43
N GLU A 242 5.47 -21.17 -5.13
CA GLU A 242 4.31 -21.68 -4.41
C GLU A 242 3.12 -20.73 -4.57
N GLY A 243 1.92 -21.28 -4.72
CA GLY A 243 0.68 -20.55 -4.85
C GLY A 243 -0.52 -21.49 -4.95
N ALA A 244 -1.67 -21.05 -4.47
CA ALA A 244 -2.89 -21.84 -4.49
C ALA A 244 -4.12 -20.96 -4.74
N HIS A 245 -4.91 -21.29 -5.77
CA HIS A 245 -6.19 -20.63 -5.99
C HIS A 245 -7.19 -20.99 -4.88
N ALA A 246 -7.92 -20.00 -4.40
CA ALA A 246 -9.05 -20.14 -3.52
C ALA A 246 -10.07 -19.04 -3.79
N GLY A 247 -11.27 -19.41 -4.21
CA GLY A 247 -12.38 -18.47 -4.37
C GLY A 247 -12.88 -17.96 -2.99
N PRO A 248 -13.73 -16.91 -2.96
CA PRO A 248 -14.19 -16.28 -1.70
C PRO A 248 -14.84 -17.24 -0.71
N GLY A 249 -15.54 -18.26 -1.19
CA GLY A 249 -16.17 -19.28 -0.34
C GLY A 249 -15.16 -20.18 0.37
N LEU A 250 -14.08 -20.58 -0.31
CA LEU A 250 -13.00 -21.35 0.31
C LEU A 250 -12.15 -20.44 1.22
N GLN A 251 -11.91 -19.19 0.82
CA GLN A 251 -11.23 -18.21 1.68
C GLN A 251 -11.97 -18.05 3.01
N GLN A 252 -13.30 -17.93 3.00
CA GLN A 252 -14.12 -17.87 4.22
C GLN A 252 -13.87 -19.07 5.14
N GLN A 253 -13.85 -20.28 4.58
CA GLN A 253 -13.61 -21.51 5.35
C GLN A 253 -12.22 -21.53 5.98
N VAL A 254 -11.19 -21.13 5.21
CA VAL A 254 -9.80 -21.08 5.67
C VAL A 254 -9.63 -20.05 6.78
N LEU A 255 -10.22 -18.86 6.69
CA LEU A 255 -10.19 -17.82 7.73
C LEU A 255 -10.78 -18.33 9.04
N LEU A 256 -11.98 -18.92 8.99
CA LEU A 256 -12.63 -19.48 10.18
C LEU A 256 -11.84 -20.64 10.77
N ALA A 257 -11.27 -21.53 9.96
CA ALA A 257 -10.42 -22.62 10.42
C ALA A 257 -9.12 -22.11 11.06
N SER A 258 -8.50 -21.09 10.48
CA SER A 258 -7.28 -20.46 11.02
C SER A 258 -7.54 -19.86 12.41
N ARG A 259 -8.66 -19.15 12.60
CA ARG A 259 -9.02 -18.63 13.93
C ARG A 259 -9.18 -19.77 14.93
N ARG A 260 -9.96 -20.81 14.56
CA ARG A 260 -10.13 -21.98 15.45
C ARG A 260 -8.80 -22.67 15.81
N ALA A 261 -7.89 -22.80 14.84
CA ALA A 261 -6.59 -23.42 15.05
C ALA A 261 -5.72 -22.59 16.01
N LEU A 262 -5.70 -21.27 15.87
CA LEU A 262 -5.01 -20.35 16.76
C LEU A 262 -5.61 -20.38 18.18
N ASP A 263 -6.95 -20.41 18.29
CA ASP A 263 -7.66 -20.49 19.57
C ASP A 263 -7.34 -21.78 20.33
N ARG A 264 -7.30 -22.93 19.64
CA ARG A 264 -6.89 -24.21 20.25
C ARG A 264 -5.50 -24.18 20.87
N LEU A 265 -4.61 -23.33 20.36
CA LEU A 265 -3.26 -23.12 20.90
C LEU A 265 -3.18 -22.00 21.95
N GLY A 266 -4.28 -21.32 22.24
CA GLY A 266 -4.28 -20.13 23.10
C GLY A 266 -3.44 -18.97 22.52
N SER A 267 -3.26 -18.92 21.19
CA SER A 267 -2.47 -17.90 20.52
C SER A 267 -3.22 -16.56 20.49
N ARG A 268 -2.47 -15.47 20.68
CA ARG A 268 -2.97 -14.11 20.51
C ARG A 268 -2.77 -13.57 19.08
N THR A 269 -2.17 -14.36 18.19
CA THR A 269 -2.01 -14.01 16.79
C THR A 269 -3.39 -13.81 16.16
N GLU A 270 -3.59 -12.69 15.50
CA GLU A 270 -4.81 -12.40 14.76
C GLU A 270 -4.75 -13.01 13.36
N VAL A 271 -5.91 -13.18 12.72
CA VAL A 271 -5.97 -13.58 11.32
C VAL A 271 -5.95 -12.33 10.46
N SER A 272 -5.03 -12.24 9.52
CA SER A 272 -5.03 -11.20 8.48
C SER A 272 -5.57 -11.73 7.16
N ALA A 273 -6.19 -10.86 6.37
CA ALA A 273 -6.84 -11.24 5.10
C ALA A 273 -6.90 -10.06 4.11
N MET A 274 -6.82 -10.35 2.80
CA MET A 274 -6.55 -11.70 2.28
C MET A 274 -5.36 -11.69 1.34
N ASP A 275 -4.51 -10.64 1.33
CA ASP A 275 -3.37 -10.54 0.41
C ASP A 275 -3.77 -10.71 -1.08
N GLU A 276 -4.92 -10.15 -1.47
CA GLU A 276 -5.33 -10.19 -2.89
C GLU A 276 -4.43 -9.29 -3.74
N THR A 277 -4.17 -9.70 -4.97
CA THR A 277 -3.26 -9.04 -5.93
C THR A 277 -3.51 -7.54 -6.09
N ASN A 278 -4.76 -7.11 -5.89
CA ASN A 278 -5.14 -5.70 -6.00
C ASN A 278 -6.41 -5.37 -5.21
N PRO A 279 -6.63 -4.07 -4.90
CA PRO A 279 -7.77 -3.63 -4.13
C PRO A 279 -9.14 -3.95 -4.76
N GLY A 280 -9.19 -4.06 -6.09
CA GLY A 280 -10.44 -4.38 -6.79
C GLY A 280 -10.87 -5.82 -6.57
N ILE A 281 -9.94 -6.78 -6.56
CA ILE A 281 -10.25 -8.18 -6.21
C ILE A 281 -10.64 -8.26 -4.73
N PHE A 282 -9.87 -7.63 -3.85
CA PHE A 282 -10.16 -7.57 -2.42
C PHE A 282 -11.58 -7.03 -2.15
N ALA A 283 -11.95 -5.91 -2.75
CA ALA A 283 -13.26 -5.29 -2.53
C ALA A 283 -14.43 -6.18 -2.99
N ARG A 284 -14.27 -6.90 -4.12
CA ARG A 284 -15.27 -7.87 -4.58
C ARG A 284 -15.38 -9.07 -3.64
N ASN A 285 -14.25 -9.62 -3.21
CA ASN A 285 -14.23 -10.82 -2.37
C ASN A 285 -14.72 -10.56 -0.94
N TRP A 286 -14.53 -9.32 -0.44
CA TRP A 286 -15.00 -8.91 0.88
C TRP A 286 -16.47 -9.26 1.13
N GLN A 287 -17.31 -9.16 0.10
CA GLN A 287 -18.73 -9.49 0.21
C GLN A 287 -18.94 -10.99 0.45
N GLY A 288 -18.10 -11.85 -0.10
CA GLY A 288 -18.17 -13.31 0.04
C GLY A 288 -17.67 -13.86 1.38
N TYR A 289 -16.99 -13.05 2.21
CA TYR A 289 -16.41 -13.54 3.47
C TYR A 289 -17.46 -13.78 4.58
N GLY A 290 -18.66 -13.20 4.46
CA GLY A 290 -19.76 -13.46 5.42
C GLY A 290 -19.31 -13.38 6.89
N PRO A 291 -19.56 -14.44 7.70
CA PRO A 291 -19.16 -14.44 9.12
C PRO A 291 -17.65 -14.44 9.35
N ALA A 292 -16.82 -14.77 8.36
CA ALA A 292 -15.37 -14.71 8.54
C ALA A 292 -14.85 -13.29 8.72
N ARG A 293 -15.61 -12.26 8.35
CA ARG A 293 -15.25 -10.85 8.62
C ARG A 293 -15.00 -10.58 10.11
N GLU A 294 -15.72 -11.26 10.99
CA GLU A 294 -15.64 -11.07 12.44
C GLU A 294 -14.32 -11.61 13.02
N VAL A 295 -13.70 -12.61 12.38
CA VAL A 295 -12.45 -13.21 12.85
C VAL A 295 -11.21 -12.57 12.26
N ILE A 296 -11.37 -11.66 11.29
CA ILE A 296 -10.26 -10.94 10.68
C ILE A 296 -9.86 -9.78 11.61
N GLY A 297 -8.62 -9.79 12.08
CA GLY A 297 -8.04 -8.72 12.90
C GLY A 297 -7.41 -7.59 12.08
N GLN A 298 -6.84 -7.92 10.91
CA GLN A 298 -6.16 -6.99 10.02
C GLN A 298 -6.52 -7.27 8.58
N LEU A 299 -6.61 -6.22 7.76
CA LEU A 299 -6.81 -6.33 6.32
C LEU A 299 -5.47 -6.14 5.58
N ASN A 300 -5.21 -7.03 4.63
CA ASN A 300 -4.03 -7.00 3.78
C ASN A 300 -4.44 -6.87 2.31
N VAL A 301 -3.74 -6.02 1.55
CA VAL A 301 -3.97 -5.88 0.12
C VAL A 301 -2.67 -5.55 -0.61
N HIS A 302 -2.48 -6.16 -1.79
CA HIS A 302 -1.41 -5.79 -2.70
C HIS A 302 -1.87 -4.68 -3.65
N THR A 303 -0.93 -3.99 -4.27
CA THR A 303 -1.21 -2.92 -5.25
C THR A 303 -0.55 -3.15 -6.60
N TYR A 304 -0.45 -4.41 -7.06
CA TYR A 304 -0.03 -4.71 -8.43
C TYR A 304 -1.00 -4.12 -9.47
N GLY A 305 -2.31 -4.11 -9.16
CA GLY A 305 -3.30 -3.26 -9.81
C GLY A 305 -3.71 -2.11 -8.88
N THR A 306 -3.96 -0.92 -9.44
CA THR A 306 -4.12 0.32 -8.67
C THR A 306 -5.56 0.83 -8.56
N GLY A 307 -6.50 0.22 -9.27
CA GLY A 307 -7.91 0.58 -9.19
C GLY A 307 -8.53 0.25 -7.83
N GLN A 308 -9.49 1.06 -7.38
CA GLN A 308 -10.29 0.83 -6.18
C GLN A 308 -9.52 0.83 -4.84
N ARG A 309 -8.36 1.49 -4.76
CA ARG A 309 -7.65 1.68 -3.48
C ARG A 309 -8.51 2.36 -2.43
N THR A 310 -9.31 3.36 -2.82
CA THR A 310 -10.23 4.03 -1.88
C THR A 310 -11.37 3.12 -1.42
N SER A 311 -11.77 2.10 -2.21
CA SER A 311 -12.73 1.08 -1.74
C SER A 311 -12.16 0.23 -0.61
N ALA A 312 -10.91 -0.24 -0.76
CA ALA A 312 -10.24 -1.02 0.29
C ALA A 312 -10.07 -0.19 1.57
N ARG A 313 -9.68 1.10 1.45
CA ARG A 313 -9.63 2.05 2.57
C ARG A 313 -10.97 2.15 3.29
N ASP A 314 -12.05 2.36 2.56
CA ASP A 314 -13.36 2.61 3.13
C ASP A 314 -13.93 1.31 3.75
N ILE A 315 -13.64 0.15 3.16
CA ILE A 315 -13.91 -1.17 3.77
C ILE A 315 -13.18 -1.30 5.12
N ALA A 316 -11.89 -0.98 5.17
CA ALA A 316 -11.10 -1.07 6.40
C ALA A 316 -11.64 -0.16 7.50
N LYS A 317 -12.05 1.07 7.15
CA LYS A 317 -12.66 2.00 8.09
C LYS A 317 -14.02 1.51 8.59
N GLY A 318 -14.85 0.99 7.69
CA GLY A 318 -16.16 0.43 8.03
C GLY A 318 -16.06 -0.82 8.90
N ALA A 319 -15.04 -1.65 8.66
CA ALA A 319 -14.76 -2.84 9.45
C ALA A 319 -14.01 -2.55 10.76
N HIS A 320 -13.56 -1.32 11.00
CA HIS A 320 -12.72 -0.91 12.13
C HIS A 320 -11.43 -1.75 12.24
N ARG A 321 -10.79 -2.06 11.11
CA ARG A 321 -9.55 -2.83 11.03
C ARG A 321 -8.43 -2.00 10.44
N ASP A 322 -7.20 -2.30 10.86
CA ASP A 322 -6.03 -1.74 10.23
C ASP A 322 -5.86 -2.34 8.82
N LEU A 323 -5.33 -1.55 7.90
CA LEU A 323 -5.09 -1.94 6.52
C LEU A 323 -3.59 -1.86 6.25
N TRP A 324 -3.00 -2.98 5.88
CA TRP A 324 -1.65 -3.01 5.34
C TRP A 324 -1.69 -3.00 3.81
N MET A 325 -0.89 -2.16 3.20
CA MET A 325 -0.40 -2.43 1.85
C MET A 325 0.69 -3.47 2.00
N SER A 326 0.30 -4.74 1.93
CA SER A 326 1.09 -5.86 2.43
C SER A 326 2.09 -6.39 1.42
N GLU A 327 2.00 -5.97 0.14
CA GLU A 327 2.95 -6.39 -0.87
C GLU A 327 2.92 -5.53 -2.13
N ILE A 328 4.10 -5.13 -2.60
CA ILE A 328 4.33 -4.58 -3.93
C ILE A 328 5.80 -4.69 -4.32
N GLU A 329 6.04 -4.87 -5.59
CA GLU A 329 7.29 -4.66 -6.29
C GLU A 329 6.99 -4.42 -7.77
N GLY A 330 7.98 -4.03 -8.57
CA GLY A 330 7.81 -3.85 -10.01
C GLY A 330 9.07 -3.41 -10.72
N THR A 331 9.03 -3.45 -12.04
CA THR A 331 10.17 -3.11 -12.87
C THR A 331 10.44 -1.60 -12.90
N TRP A 332 9.44 -0.77 -13.22
CA TRP A 332 9.51 0.69 -13.38
C TRP A 332 10.78 1.16 -14.09
N GLY A 333 11.15 0.51 -15.19
CA GLY A 333 12.36 0.79 -15.93
C GLY A 333 12.72 -0.42 -16.79
N THR A 334 13.81 -0.35 -17.53
CA THR A 334 14.24 -1.43 -18.41
C THR A 334 15.54 -2.06 -17.89
N GLY A 335 15.61 -3.38 -17.95
CA GLY A 335 16.80 -4.15 -17.67
C GLY A 335 17.40 -3.87 -16.29
N THR A 336 18.72 -4.03 -16.19
CA THR A 336 19.50 -3.76 -14.99
C THR A 336 20.05 -2.33 -15.00
N ASP A 337 19.18 -1.35 -15.19
CA ASP A 337 19.58 0.03 -15.00
C ASP A 337 19.72 0.32 -13.49
N TYR A 338 20.97 0.40 -13.04
CA TYR A 338 21.32 0.69 -11.64
C TYR A 338 21.39 2.19 -11.32
N THR A 339 21.42 3.05 -12.33
CA THR A 339 21.73 4.48 -12.19
C THR A 339 20.60 5.41 -12.66
N GLY A 340 19.77 4.98 -13.61
CA GLY A 340 18.63 5.74 -14.10
C GLY A 340 17.57 5.95 -13.00
N MET A 341 16.93 7.11 -13.02
CA MET A 341 15.96 7.47 -11.98
C MET A 341 14.57 6.82 -12.17
N GLU A 342 14.26 6.29 -13.37
CA GLU A 342 12.95 5.74 -13.67
C GLU A 342 12.48 4.67 -12.68
N PRO A 343 13.30 3.65 -12.31
CA PRO A 343 12.89 2.67 -11.31
C PRO A 343 12.61 3.31 -9.94
N GLY A 344 13.48 4.22 -9.52
CA GLY A 344 13.33 4.93 -8.24
C GLY A 344 12.13 5.84 -8.19
N LEU A 345 11.83 6.56 -9.29
CA LEU A 345 10.65 7.41 -9.39
C LEU A 345 9.37 6.56 -9.42
N GLY A 346 9.40 5.40 -10.10
CA GLY A 346 8.25 4.51 -10.19
C GLY A 346 7.80 3.98 -8.83
N ILE A 347 8.72 3.44 -8.03
CA ILE A 347 8.39 2.96 -6.68
C ILE A 347 7.98 4.12 -5.76
N ALA A 348 8.67 5.28 -5.84
CA ALA A 348 8.32 6.44 -5.02
C ALA A 348 6.92 6.97 -5.35
N THR A 349 6.53 7.00 -6.62
CA THR A 349 5.18 7.37 -7.05
C THR A 349 4.15 6.39 -6.50
N ARG A 350 4.42 5.06 -6.57
CA ARG A 350 3.55 4.04 -5.99
C ARG A 350 3.37 4.22 -4.48
N MET A 351 4.46 4.49 -3.74
CA MET A 351 4.39 4.76 -2.30
C MET A 351 3.50 5.97 -1.99
N VAL A 352 3.67 7.07 -2.76
CA VAL A 352 2.84 8.27 -2.60
C VAL A 352 1.37 7.97 -2.85
N GLU A 353 1.05 7.30 -3.95
CA GLU A 353 -0.33 6.97 -4.33
C GLU A 353 -1.00 6.03 -3.31
N ASP A 354 -0.31 4.97 -2.91
CA ASP A 354 -0.83 4.01 -1.93
C ASP A 354 -1.11 4.68 -0.58
N ILE A 355 -0.19 5.50 -0.07
CA ILE A 355 -0.36 6.21 1.20
C ILE A 355 -1.55 7.17 1.14
N ARG A 356 -1.74 7.86 0.01
CA ARG A 356 -2.84 8.83 -0.16
C ARG A 356 -4.19 8.16 -0.31
N GLU A 357 -4.26 7.03 -0.99
CA GLU A 357 -5.53 6.41 -1.40
C GLU A 357 -5.96 5.27 -0.49
N LEU A 358 -5.03 4.42 -0.05
CA LEU A 358 -5.32 3.32 0.88
C LEU A 358 -5.33 3.78 2.35
N GLU A 359 -4.55 4.81 2.69
CA GLU A 359 -4.30 5.20 4.09
C GLU A 359 -3.80 4.00 4.93
N PRO A 360 -2.76 3.28 4.52
CA PRO A 360 -2.34 2.06 5.18
C PRO A 360 -1.58 2.38 6.47
N THR A 361 -1.71 1.48 7.47
CA THR A 361 -0.88 1.56 8.69
C THR A 361 0.52 0.97 8.51
N ALA A 362 0.72 0.14 7.47
CA ALA A 362 2.04 -0.35 7.06
C ALA A 362 2.16 -0.44 5.55
N TRP A 363 3.39 -0.32 5.05
CA TRP A 363 3.70 -0.47 3.63
C TRP A 363 4.86 -1.44 3.45
N VAL A 364 4.65 -2.54 2.69
CA VAL A 364 5.52 -3.71 2.67
C VAL A 364 5.93 -4.05 1.24
N LEU A 365 7.23 -4.25 1.05
CA LEU A 365 7.82 -4.73 -0.20
C LEU A 365 7.60 -6.24 -0.36
N TRP A 366 7.43 -6.72 -1.60
CA TRP A 366 7.46 -8.15 -1.89
C TRP A 366 8.79 -8.75 -1.44
N GLN A 367 9.85 -8.45 -2.19
CA GLN A 367 11.23 -8.73 -1.79
C GLN A 367 12.20 -7.71 -2.41
N PRO A 368 12.91 -6.93 -1.59
CA PRO A 368 13.87 -5.96 -2.10
C PRO A 368 15.11 -6.60 -2.73
N ILE A 369 15.43 -7.85 -2.35
CA ILE A 369 16.58 -8.60 -2.88
C ILE A 369 16.10 -9.55 -3.96
N GLU A 370 16.66 -9.45 -5.17
CA GLU A 370 16.31 -10.23 -6.34
C GLU A 370 17.54 -10.91 -6.98
N ASP A 371 17.29 -12.04 -7.67
CA ASP A 371 18.33 -12.76 -8.42
C ASP A 371 18.77 -11.96 -9.65
N THR A 372 20.05 -11.59 -9.69
CA THR A 372 20.62 -10.80 -10.79
C THR A 372 20.42 -11.47 -12.16
N GLY A 373 20.61 -12.78 -12.27
CA GLY A 373 20.58 -13.50 -13.54
C GLY A 373 19.24 -13.39 -14.27
N PRO A 374 18.13 -13.82 -13.67
CA PRO A 374 16.79 -13.71 -14.27
C PRO A 374 16.35 -12.28 -14.55
N GLN A 375 16.73 -11.29 -13.71
CA GLN A 375 16.39 -9.89 -13.97
C GLN A 375 17.07 -9.39 -15.25
N VAL A 376 18.37 -9.67 -15.43
CA VAL A 376 19.12 -9.34 -16.65
C VAL A 376 18.51 -10.01 -17.87
N SER A 377 18.32 -11.34 -17.81
CA SER A 377 17.84 -12.12 -18.95
C SER A 377 16.45 -11.74 -19.41
N ALA A 378 15.56 -11.35 -18.48
CA ALA A 378 14.19 -10.95 -18.78
C ALA A 378 14.03 -9.45 -19.08
N GLY A 379 15.08 -8.65 -19.06
CA GLY A 379 15.03 -7.20 -19.20
C GLY A 379 14.20 -6.52 -18.10
N LYS A 380 14.12 -7.15 -16.91
CA LYS A 380 13.33 -6.67 -15.77
C LYS A 380 14.24 -6.04 -14.72
N ASN A 381 13.65 -5.22 -13.86
CA ASN A 381 14.35 -4.56 -12.76
C ASN A 381 13.54 -4.66 -11.46
N TRP A 382 13.09 -5.89 -11.12
CA TRP A 382 12.45 -6.16 -9.84
C TRP A 382 13.49 -6.10 -8.73
N GLY A 383 13.06 -5.79 -7.52
CA GLY A 383 13.93 -5.57 -6.39
C GLY A 383 14.70 -4.25 -6.43
N SER A 384 15.23 -3.88 -5.32
CA SER A 384 16.09 -2.69 -5.13
C SER A 384 17.55 -3.06 -4.89
N ILE A 385 17.81 -4.34 -4.62
CA ILE A 385 19.11 -4.96 -4.34
C ILE A 385 19.20 -6.22 -5.19
N HIS A 386 20.28 -6.36 -5.97
CA HIS A 386 20.50 -7.52 -6.82
C HIS A 386 21.71 -8.30 -6.34
N VAL A 387 21.56 -9.61 -6.20
CA VAL A 387 22.62 -10.57 -5.87
C VAL A 387 22.38 -11.86 -6.63
N PRO A 388 23.42 -12.56 -7.17
CA PRO A 388 23.19 -13.86 -7.80
C PRO A 388 22.68 -14.90 -6.79
N PHE A 389 21.56 -15.57 -7.10
CA PHE A 389 21.06 -16.69 -6.27
C PHE A 389 21.78 -18.01 -6.56
N THR A 390 22.94 -17.92 -7.23
CA THR A 390 23.84 -19.04 -7.53
C THR A 390 25.11 -19.05 -6.69
N CYS A 391 25.27 -18.09 -5.78
CA CYS A 391 26.44 -18.02 -4.92
C CYS A 391 26.52 -19.22 -3.97
N THR A 392 27.73 -19.63 -3.65
CA THR A 392 28.06 -20.82 -2.86
C THR A 392 28.83 -20.46 -1.60
N ALA A 393 29.08 -21.42 -0.74
CA ALA A 393 29.88 -21.24 0.48
C ALA A 393 31.34 -20.79 0.22
N LYS A 394 31.82 -20.88 -1.05
CA LYS A 394 33.19 -20.46 -1.44
C LYS A 394 33.28 -19.04 -1.97
N ASP A 395 32.12 -18.37 -2.17
CA ASP A 395 32.08 -17.04 -2.75
C ASP A 395 32.41 -15.93 -1.74
N THR A 396 32.85 -14.82 -2.27
CA THR A 396 33.18 -13.57 -1.54
C THR A 396 32.31 -12.43 -2.06
N LEU A 397 32.37 -11.25 -1.44
CA LEU A 397 31.72 -10.04 -1.96
C LEU A 397 32.18 -9.64 -3.38
N GLN A 398 33.36 -10.13 -3.83
CA GLN A 398 33.85 -9.88 -5.20
C GLN A 398 33.25 -10.87 -6.20
N THR A 399 33.13 -12.14 -5.85
CA THR A 399 32.61 -13.20 -6.74
C THR A 399 31.08 -13.33 -6.68
N CYS A 400 30.47 -12.83 -5.60
CA CYS A 400 29.03 -12.72 -5.41
C CYS A 400 28.63 -11.24 -5.21
N PRO A 401 28.66 -10.41 -6.25
CA PRO A 401 28.50 -8.97 -6.13
C PRO A 401 27.06 -8.59 -5.75
N ILE A 402 26.93 -7.68 -4.79
CA ILE A 402 25.67 -7.07 -4.39
C ILE A 402 25.60 -5.68 -5.04
N ARG A 403 24.50 -5.40 -5.74
CA ARG A 403 24.27 -4.11 -6.40
C ARG A 403 22.94 -3.53 -5.97
N THR A 404 22.87 -2.21 -5.76
CA THR A 404 21.64 -1.46 -5.51
C THR A 404 21.28 -0.62 -6.73
N ASN A 405 20.00 -0.46 -6.99
CA ASN A 405 19.48 0.46 -8.01
C ASN A 405 18.86 1.71 -7.35
N THR A 406 18.30 2.62 -8.15
CA THR A 406 17.74 3.87 -7.65
C THR A 406 16.50 3.69 -6.78
N LYS A 407 15.78 2.54 -6.86
CA LYS A 407 14.70 2.22 -5.92
C LYS A 407 15.20 2.16 -4.49
N PHE A 408 16.36 1.50 -4.25
CA PHE A 408 16.98 1.47 -2.93
C PHE A 408 17.17 2.87 -2.35
N HIS A 409 17.58 3.81 -3.19
CA HIS A 409 17.84 5.17 -2.74
C HIS A 409 16.58 5.99 -2.51
N THR A 410 15.58 5.88 -3.40
CA THR A 410 14.33 6.65 -3.27
C THR A 410 13.41 6.13 -2.17
N ILE A 411 13.39 4.81 -1.89
CA ILE A 411 12.69 4.25 -0.73
C ILE A 411 13.25 4.88 0.57
N ARG A 412 14.54 5.10 0.65
CA ARG A 412 15.18 5.73 1.83
C ARG A 412 14.73 7.18 2.07
N ASN A 413 14.25 7.91 1.05
CA ASN A 413 13.59 9.20 1.23
C ASN A 413 12.36 9.11 2.14
N PHE A 414 11.68 7.97 2.15
CA PHE A 414 10.55 7.71 3.04
C PHE A 414 11.03 7.08 4.35
N THR A 415 11.73 5.96 4.28
CA THR A 415 11.98 5.10 5.44
C THR A 415 12.95 5.70 6.46
N HIS A 416 13.87 6.58 6.03
CA HIS A 416 14.78 7.27 6.95
C HIS A 416 14.12 8.40 7.73
N HIS A 417 13.04 8.96 7.18
CA HIS A 417 12.44 10.19 7.73
C HIS A 417 11.05 9.96 8.31
N ILE A 418 10.21 9.14 7.70
CA ILE A 418 8.88 8.77 8.22
C ILE A 418 9.04 7.46 8.98
N ARG A 419 8.86 7.52 10.29
CA ARG A 419 9.18 6.43 11.22
C ARG A 419 7.92 5.84 11.85
N PRO A 420 7.99 4.61 12.41
CA PRO A 420 6.92 4.08 13.23
C PRO A 420 6.49 5.08 14.30
N GLY A 421 5.18 5.27 14.44
CA GLY A 421 4.58 6.25 15.35
C GLY A 421 4.28 7.60 14.72
N ASP A 422 4.82 7.92 13.55
CA ASP A 422 4.41 9.11 12.79
C ASP A 422 2.97 8.93 12.26
N ARG A 423 2.31 10.03 11.91
CA ARG A 423 0.97 10.01 11.31
C ARG A 423 0.99 10.74 9.98
N PHE A 424 0.56 10.07 8.93
CA PHE A 424 0.37 10.76 7.65
C PHE A 424 -0.75 11.79 7.78
N VAL A 425 -0.55 12.91 7.09
CA VAL A 425 -1.50 14.02 7.02
C VAL A 425 -1.84 14.34 5.56
N LYS A 426 -2.94 15.03 5.35
CA LYS A 426 -3.41 15.36 4.00
C LYS A 426 -2.51 16.40 3.33
N THR A 427 -2.31 16.23 2.02
CA THR A 427 -1.77 17.24 1.12
C THR A 427 -2.69 17.38 -0.09
N ASP A 428 -2.72 18.57 -0.71
CA ASP A 428 -3.52 18.83 -1.91
C ASP A 428 -2.82 18.46 -3.23
N GLN A 429 -1.51 18.09 -3.17
CA GLN A 429 -0.73 17.73 -4.35
C GLN A 429 -0.63 16.22 -4.52
N PRO A 430 -1.02 15.67 -5.70
CA PRO A 430 -1.05 14.22 -5.93
C PRO A 430 0.32 13.55 -5.88
N ALA A 431 1.40 14.25 -6.21
CA ALA A 431 2.77 13.73 -6.17
C ALA A 431 3.45 13.90 -4.80
N THR A 432 2.68 14.13 -3.72
CA THR A 432 3.22 14.49 -2.41
C THR A 432 2.48 13.78 -1.29
N VAL A 433 3.24 13.30 -0.31
CA VAL A 433 2.72 12.87 1.00
C VAL A 433 3.40 13.65 2.10
N ALA A 434 2.72 13.81 3.22
CA ALA A 434 3.28 14.42 4.42
C ALA A 434 2.94 13.59 5.65
N ALA A 435 3.82 13.65 6.65
CA ALA A 435 3.59 13.06 7.95
C ALA A 435 4.02 14.02 9.06
N VAL A 436 3.31 13.99 10.18
CA VAL A 436 3.73 14.66 11.42
C VAL A 436 4.39 13.65 12.34
N SER A 437 5.42 14.06 13.06
CA SER A 437 6.08 13.19 14.03
C SER A 437 5.13 12.84 15.18
N ARG A 438 5.41 11.72 15.85
CA ARG A 438 4.67 11.29 17.04
C ARG A 438 4.58 12.40 18.12
N SER A 439 5.62 13.22 18.25
CA SER A 439 5.62 14.38 19.15
C SER A 439 4.78 15.54 18.64
N GLY A 440 4.38 15.55 17.37
CA GLY A 440 3.67 16.64 16.71
C GLY A 440 4.55 17.89 16.44
N ALA A 441 5.85 17.85 16.74
CA ALA A 441 6.74 19.01 16.68
C ALA A 441 7.50 19.15 15.35
N GLN A 442 7.35 18.22 14.44
CA GLN A 442 8.01 18.18 13.13
C GLN A 442 7.05 17.64 12.08
N ALA A 443 7.22 18.09 10.85
CA ALA A 443 6.59 17.46 9.69
C ALA A 443 7.66 17.00 8.68
N LYS A 444 7.34 15.96 7.92
CA LYS A 444 8.15 15.41 6.84
C LYS A 444 7.27 15.39 5.61
N VAL A 445 7.75 15.99 4.53
CA VAL A 445 6.99 16.07 3.27
C VAL A 445 7.82 15.44 2.18
N VAL A 446 7.33 14.38 1.54
CA VAL A 446 8.01 13.71 0.42
C VAL A 446 7.31 14.07 -0.87
N HIS A 447 8.07 14.67 -1.79
CA HIS A 447 7.60 15.12 -3.10
C HIS A 447 8.37 14.40 -4.21
N VAL A 448 7.64 13.90 -5.21
CA VAL A 448 8.20 13.22 -6.38
C VAL A 448 8.09 14.16 -7.59
N ASN A 449 9.23 14.55 -8.15
CA ASN A 449 9.29 15.29 -9.41
C ASN A 449 9.61 14.34 -10.58
N ASN A 450 8.57 13.82 -11.22
CA ASN A 450 8.69 12.99 -12.43
C ASN A 450 9.00 13.80 -13.70
N GLY A 451 8.93 15.13 -13.63
CA GLY A 451 9.15 16.03 -14.76
C GLY A 451 10.62 16.06 -15.21
N ALA A 452 10.84 16.45 -16.47
CA ALA A 452 12.16 16.64 -17.06
C ALA A 452 12.78 18.01 -16.72
N ALA A 453 12.04 18.89 -16.04
CA ALA A 453 12.49 20.22 -15.61
C ALA A 453 12.59 20.31 -14.09
N THR A 454 13.48 21.20 -13.66
CA THR A 454 13.53 21.64 -12.26
C THR A 454 12.22 22.30 -11.89
N ARG A 455 11.72 22.01 -10.66
CA ARG A 455 10.45 22.51 -10.16
C ARG A 455 10.66 23.41 -8.94
N THR A 456 9.90 24.50 -8.85
CA THR A 456 9.78 25.27 -7.62
C THR A 456 8.61 24.74 -6.79
N VAL A 457 8.91 24.31 -5.56
CA VAL A 457 7.90 23.84 -4.59
C VAL A 457 7.75 24.88 -3.49
N THR A 458 6.54 25.40 -3.33
CA THR A 458 6.18 26.25 -2.18
C THR A 458 5.45 25.39 -1.18
N LEU A 459 6.02 25.14 0.00
CA LEU A 459 5.33 24.47 1.09
C LEU A 459 4.46 25.52 1.82
N ASP A 460 3.16 25.34 1.81
CA ASP A 460 2.21 26.11 2.61
C ASP A 460 1.96 25.36 3.93
N LEU A 461 2.45 25.96 5.02
CA LEU A 461 2.38 25.44 6.39
C LEU A 461 1.35 26.21 7.25
N SER A 462 0.56 27.08 6.64
CA SER A 462 -0.37 27.99 7.36
C SER A 462 -1.43 27.24 8.18
N ARG A 463 -1.66 25.95 7.88
CA ARG A 463 -2.62 25.12 8.63
C ARG A 463 -2.08 24.53 9.93
N PHE A 464 -0.78 24.72 10.24
CA PHE A 464 -0.26 24.39 11.56
C PHE A 464 -0.66 25.44 12.59
N GLY A 465 -0.99 25.00 13.80
CA GLY A 465 -1.44 25.88 14.90
C GLY A 465 -0.33 26.79 15.43
N GLN A 466 0.91 26.33 15.36
CA GLN A 466 2.08 27.09 15.75
C GLN A 466 3.19 26.93 14.72
N ILE A 467 3.79 28.03 14.33
CA ILE A 467 4.98 28.11 13.50
C ILE A 467 6.01 28.96 14.24
N SER A 468 7.10 28.33 14.68
CA SER A 468 8.19 29.01 15.38
C SER A 468 8.81 30.11 14.50
N PRO A 469 9.26 31.24 15.07
CA PRO A 469 10.07 32.22 14.34
C PRO A 469 11.36 31.63 13.74
N GLN A 470 11.86 30.51 14.29
CA GLN A 470 13.04 29.80 13.79
C GLN A 470 12.66 28.64 12.87
N ALA A 471 11.40 28.43 12.56
CA ALA A 471 10.95 27.34 11.70
C ALA A 471 11.72 27.32 10.38
N SER A 472 12.11 26.13 9.96
CA SER A 472 12.89 25.93 8.75
C SER A 472 12.55 24.63 8.04
N VAL A 473 12.87 24.57 6.75
CA VAL A 473 12.69 23.40 5.89
C VAL A 473 14.04 23.00 5.34
N THR A 474 14.48 21.78 5.63
CA THR A 474 15.72 21.22 5.08
C THR A 474 15.39 20.19 4.01
N PRO A 475 15.77 20.38 2.73
CA PRO A 475 15.57 19.39 1.69
C PRO A 475 16.61 18.25 1.78
N VAL A 476 16.15 17.02 1.52
CA VAL A 476 16.99 15.83 1.35
C VAL A 476 16.64 15.20 0.01
N VAL A 477 17.56 15.27 -0.94
CA VAL A 477 17.27 14.98 -2.37
C VAL A 477 17.93 13.69 -2.83
N THR A 478 17.19 12.84 -3.52
CA THR A 478 17.71 11.74 -4.33
C THR A 478 17.45 12.03 -5.80
N SER A 479 18.52 12.05 -6.59
CA SER A 479 18.51 12.29 -8.04
C SER A 479 19.70 11.58 -8.69
N THR A 480 19.90 11.77 -9.99
CA THR A 480 21.12 11.31 -10.69
C THR A 480 22.41 11.89 -10.10
N SER A 481 22.34 13.02 -9.39
CA SER A 481 23.51 13.68 -8.76
C SER A 481 23.89 13.09 -7.39
N GLY A 482 23.07 12.20 -6.83
CA GLY A 482 23.35 11.56 -5.55
C GLY A 482 22.10 11.15 -4.80
N ALA A 483 22.30 10.33 -3.80
CA ALA A 483 21.24 9.78 -2.95
C ALA A 483 21.23 10.47 -1.58
N LEU A 484 20.05 10.89 -1.12
CA LEU A 484 19.84 11.54 0.18
C LEU A 484 20.75 12.74 0.43
N VAL A 485 21.04 13.53 -0.60
CA VAL A 485 21.88 14.73 -0.49
C VAL A 485 21.13 15.78 0.31
N ARG A 486 21.67 16.12 1.47
CA ARG A 486 21.09 17.13 2.37
C ARG A 486 21.47 18.53 1.90
N GLY A 487 20.47 19.38 1.65
CA GLY A 487 20.65 20.78 1.32
C GLY A 487 20.65 21.69 2.54
N ASN A 488 20.82 22.97 2.29
CA ASN A 488 20.76 23.99 3.33
C ASN A 488 19.32 24.23 3.81
N PRO A 489 19.10 24.50 5.10
CA PRO A 489 17.77 24.84 5.59
C PRO A 489 17.31 26.20 5.04
N VAL A 490 16.04 26.25 4.65
CA VAL A 490 15.34 27.47 4.20
C VAL A 490 14.38 27.91 5.30
N ARG A 491 14.39 29.17 5.68
CA ARG A 491 13.48 29.72 6.70
C ARG A 491 12.04 29.73 6.20
N VAL A 492 11.13 29.45 7.12
CA VAL A 492 9.69 29.64 6.89
C VAL A 492 9.35 31.12 7.11
N ASN A 493 8.78 31.75 6.10
CA ASN A 493 8.37 33.15 6.14
C ASN A 493 6.89 33.26 5.81
N GLY A 494 6.08 33.96 6.63
CA GLY A 494 4.65 34.10 6.40
C GLY A 494 3.91 32.77 6.27
N GLY A 495 4.34 31.74 7.03
CA GLY A 495 3.72 30.42 6.97
C GLY A 495 4.13 29.58 5.76
N SER A 496 5.09 30.01 4.96
CA SER A 496 5.51 29.26 3.77
C SER A 496 7.04 29.18 3.60
N ALA A 497 7.49 28.18 2.84
CA ALA A 497 8.89 28.06 2.42
C ALA A 497 8.93 27.67 0.93
N LYS A 498 9.81 28.34 0.16
CA LYS A 498 9.99 28.13 -1.26
C LYS A 498 11.32 27.45 -1.53
N LEU A 499 11.27 26.27 -2.17
CA LEU A 499 12.45 25.45 -2.45
C LEU A 499 12.46 25.03 -3.93
N THR A 500 13.66 24.75 -4.43
CA THR A 500 13.84 24.22 -5.78
C THR A 500 14.17 22.74 -5.70
N VAL A 501 13.48 21.91 -6.48
CA VAL A 501 13.72 20.46 -6.58
C VAL A 501 14.20 20.12 -7.99
N PRO A 502 15.22 19.27 -8.14
CA PRO A 502 15.72 18.88 -9.44
C PRO A 502 14.68 18.14 -10.28
N ALA A 503 14.89 18.12 -11.60
CA ALA A 503 14.21 17.20 -12.48
C ALA A 503 14.45 15.73 -12.06
N LYS A 504 13.50 14.85 -12.32
CA LYS A 504 13.65 13.41 -12.08
C LYS A 504 14.22 13.11 -10.68
N SER A 505 13.55 13.59 -9.62
CA SER A 505 14.04 13.47 -8.25
C SER A 505 12.95 13.14 -7.25
N VAL A 506 13.37 12.61 -6.10
CA VAL A 506 12.55 12.47 -4.89
C VAL A 506 13.18 13.37 -3.81
N THR A 507 12.38 14.26 -3.26
CA THR A 507 12.83 15.19 -2.23
C THR A 507 12.01 15.03 -0.97
N THR A 508 12.68 14.79 0.15
CA THR A 508 12.08 14.87 1.49
C THR A 508 12.39 16.23 2.10
N PHE A 509 11.36 16.98 2.44
CA PHE A 509 11.49 18.23 3.19
C PHE A 509 11.29 17.94 4.67
N LEU A 510 12.31 18.18 5.45
CA LEU A 510 12.29 18.10 6.92
C LEU A 510 11.84 19.47 7.45
N VAL A 511 10.65 19.54 8.01
CA VAL A 511 10.07 20.78 8.52
C VAL A 511 10.18 20.80 10.03
N ASP A 512 10.98 21.70 10.55
CA ASP A 512 11.19 21.88 11.98
C ASP A 512 10.46 23.14 12.46
N GLY A 513 9.99 23.13 13.72
CA GLY A 513 9.40 24.28 14.37
C GLY A 513 7.93 24.53 14.00
N VAL A 514 7.19 23.49 13.61
CA VAL A 514 5.73 23.51 13.39
C VAL A 514 5.02 22.60 14.36
N SER A 515 3.81 22.93 14.83
CA SER A 515 3.01 22.02 15.65
C SER A 515 1.52 22.37 15.67
N GLY A 516 0.70 21.42 16.12
CA GLY A 516 -0.73 21.58 16.29
C GLY A 516 -1.49 21.82 14.99
N VAL A 517 -2.76 22.22 15.11
CA VAL A 517 -3.68 22.53 14.01
C VAL A 517 -4.18 23.95 14.19
N ALA A 518 -4.13 24.77 13.16
CA ALA A 518 -4.70 26.12 13.19
C ALA A 518 -6.23 26.03 13.38
N LYS A 519 -6.81 27.00 14.10
CA LYS A 519 -8.24 26.97 14.44
C LYS A 519 -9.15 26.95 13.22
N ASP A 520 -8.78 27.69 12.18
CA ASP A 520 -9.48 27.78 10.90
C ASP A 520 -9.17 26.63 9.94
N ALA A 521 -8.19 25.80 10.26
CA ALA A 521 -7.82 24.61 9.47
C ALA A 521 -8.56 23.34 9.91
N ALA A 522 -9.33 23.39 11.00
CA ALA A 522 -10.12 22.23 11.41
C ALA A 522 -11.04 21.77 10.27
N LEU A 523 -11.07 20.47 10.03
CA LEU A 523 -11.80 19.83 8.94
C LEU A 523 -13.29 20.24 8.94
N ILE A 524 -13.87 20.25 10.12
CA ILE A 524 -15.24 20.70 10.38
C ILE A 524 -15.20 21.78 11.45
N GLN A 525 -15.75 22.93 11.13
CA GLN A 525 -15.86 24.07 12.04
C GLN A 525 -17.15 23.98 12.86
N PRO A 526 -17.07 24.08 14.18
CA PRO A 526 -18.27 24.10 15.03
C PRO A 526 -19.22 25.25 14.65
N GLY A 527 -20.50 24.92 14.49
CA GLY A 527 -21.55 25.90 14.16
C GLY A 527 -21.65 26.26 12.67
N HIS A 528 -20.73 25.82 11.83
CA HIS A 528 -20.79 26.06 10.39
C HIS A 528 -21.82 25.18 9.69
N ARG A 529 -22.24 25.64 8.51
CA ARG A 529 -23.16 24.92 7.62
C ARG A 529 -22.47 24.59 6.31
N TYR A 530 -22.76 23.41 5.80
CA TYR A 530 -22.12 22.87 4.63
C TYR A 530 -23.13 22.47 3.57
N GLN A 531 -22.75 22.62 2.31
CA GLN A 531 -23.40 22.02 1.18
C GLN A 531 -22.64 20.75 0.79
N LEU A 532 -23.37 19.65 0.57
CA LEU A 532 -22.83 18.35 0.18
C LEU A 532 -23.24 18.07 -1.26
N ALA A 533 -22.32 18.29 -2.23
CA ALA A 533 -22.61 18.11 -3.64
C ALA A 533 -21.94 16.85 -4.20
N GLY A 534 -22.72 15.98 -4.85
CA GLY A 534 -22.20 14.75 -5.48
C GLY A 534 -21.21 15.07 -6.60
N VAL A 535 -20.03 14.42 -6.59
CA VAL A 535 -18.98 14.65 -7.60
C VAL A 535 -19.47 14.28 -9.00
N ALA A 536 -20.23 13.18 -9.15
CA ALA A 536 -20.77 12.75 -10.45
C ALA A 536 -21.81 13.70 -11.03
N SER A 537 -22.68 14.28 -10.18
CA SER A 537 -23.84 15.04 -10.62
C SER A 537 -23.67 16.55 -10.52
N GLY A 538 -22.73 17.03 -9.67
CA GLY A 538 -22.67 18.44 -9.27
C GLY A 538 -23.87 18.92 -8.43
N LYS A 539 -24.81 18.02 -8.09
CA LYS A 539 -26.05 18.33 -7.39
C LYS A 539 -25.93 18.13 -5.89
N SER A 540 -26.64 18.95 -5.15
CA SER A 540 -26.57 18.99 -3.70
C SER A 540 -27.58 18.07 -3.03
N MET A 541 -27.17 17.49 -1.91
CA MET A 541 -27.99 16.67 -1.05
C MET A 541 -29.09 17.52 -0.37
N ALA A 542 -30.31 17.03 -0.38
CA ALA A 542 -31.45 17.65 0.24
C ALA A 542 -32.45 16.60 0.77
N PRO A 543 -33.33 16.96 1.72
CA PRO A 543 -34.50 16.14 2.05
C PRO A 543 -35.38 15.88 0.83
N ALA A 544 -35.99 14.71 0.74
CA ALA A 544 -37.03 14.44 -0.24
C ALA A 544 -38.26 15.36 0.04
N ALA A 545 -39.07 15.58 -1.00
CA ALA A 545 -40.28 16.43 -0.88
C ALA A 545 -41.30 15.84 0.09
N SER A 546 -41.30 14.52 0.28
CA SER A 546 -42.17 13.81 1.23
C SER A 546 -41.39 12.65 1.86
N GLY A 547 -41.82 12.25 3.07
CA GLY A 547 -41.18 11.15 3.81
C GLY A 547 -39.86 11.53 4.44
N THR A 548 -39.02 10.50 4.70
CA THR A 548 -37.73 10.62 5.39
C THR A 548 -36.55 10.44 4.47
N GLY A 549 -36.74 10.34 3.17
CA GLY A 549 -35.67 10.12 2.19
C GLY A 549 -34.74 11.29 2.01
N VAL A 550 -33.54 11.02 1.50
CA VAL A 550 -32.58 12.03 1.08
C VAL A 550 -32.37 11.90 -0.44
N VAL A 551 -32.31 13.02 -1.14
CA VAL A 551 -32.18 13.07 -2.61
C VAL A 551 -31.09 14.06 -3.02
N ILE A 552 -30.67 14.02 -4.29
CA ILE A 552 -29.87 15.09 -4.89
C ILE A 552 -30.80 16.04 -5.68
N ARG A 553 -30.49 17.35 -5.66
CA ARG A 553 -31.18 18.40 -6.39
C ARG A 553 -30.20 19.40 -6.97
N THR A 554 -30.60 20.09 -8.04
CA THR A 554 -29.83 21.22 -8.57
C THR A 554 -29.41 22.13 -7.41
N SER A 555 -28.10 22.43 -7.36
CA SER A 555 -27.51 23.21 -6.27
C SER A 555 -28.08 24.61 -6.26
N ASP A 556 -28.63 25.04 -5.13
CA ASP A 556 -29.03 26.39 -4.81
C ASP A 556 -28.52 26.73 -3.41
N ALA A 557 -28.59 27.98 -3.02
CA ALA A 557 -28.11 28.40 -1.70
C ALA A 557 -29.19 28.24 -0.59
N SER A 558 -30.25 27.48 -0.86
CA SER A 558 -31.41 27.39 0.08
C SER A 558 -31.02 26.62 1.35
N ALA A 559 -31.71 26.93 2.43
CA ALA A 559 -31.58 26.23 3.71
C ALA A 559 -31.93 24.74 3.62
N ALA A 560 -32.70 24.34 2.59
CA ALA A 560 -33.02 22.94 2.34
C ALA A 560 -31.82 22.10 1.90
N GLN A 561 -30.73 22.72 1.44
CA GLN A 561 -29.51 22.06 1.02
C GLN A 561 -28.34 22.27 2.00
N GLN A 562 -28.60 22.81 3.18
CA GLN A 562 -27.58 23.09 4.19
C GLN A 562 -27.57 22.04 5.30
N TRP A 563 -26.39 21.60 5.64
CA TRP A 563 -26.13 20.57 6.62
C TRP A 563 -25.11 21.05 7.66
N SER A 564 -25.30 20.68 8.92
CA SER A 564 -24.27 20.78 9.95
C SER A 564 -23.60 19.44 10.08
N VAL A 565 -22.29 19.40 9.99
CA VAL A 565 -21.49 18.21 10.27
C VAL A 565 -20.92 18.36 11.68
N ARG A 566 -21.22 17.42 12.57
CA ARG A 566 -20.84 17.49 13.97
C ARG A 566 -19.93 16.34 14.33
N LYS A 567 -18.76 16.64 14.89
CA LYS A 567 -17.83 15.64 15.41
C LYS A 567 -18.41 15.02 16.69
N LEU A 568 -18.40 13.70 16.77
CA LEU A 568 -18.94 12.93 17.91
C LEU A 568 -17.86 12.45 18.88
N GLY A 569 -16.58 12.50 18.51
CA GLY A 569 -15.50 11.90 19.28
C GLY A 569 -15.49 10.36 19.21
N GLY A 570 -14.75 9.72 20.11
CA GLY A 570 -14.75 8.26 20.27
C GLY A 570 -13.81 7.47 19.36
N ALA A 571 -13.18 8.12 18.38
CA ALA A 571 -12.10 7.59 17.57
C ALA A 571 -11.14 8.72 17.21
N ASN A 572 -9.89 8.42 16.92
CA ASN A 572 -8.87 9.40 16.58
C ASN A 572 -8.54 9.38 15.08
N GLY A 573 -8.00 10.50 14.60
CA GLY A 573 -7.48 10.64 13.26
C GLY A 573 -8.59 10.45 12.19
N ASN A 574 -8.25 9.78 11.10
CA ASN A 574 -9.14 9.57 9.96
C ASN A 574 -10.29 8.58 10.18
N ARG A 575 -10.50 8.12 11.42
CA ARG A 575 -11.66 7.31 11.86
C ARG A 575 -12.61 8.08 12.75
N GLU A 576 -12.45 9.39 12.86
CA GLU A 576 -13.37 10.24 13.61
C GLU A 576 -14.80 10.11 13.08
N ARG A 577 -15.76 10.06 14.01
CA ARG A 577 -17.18 9.89 13.70
C ARG A 577 -17.90 11.21 13.71
N HIS A 578 -18.81 11.38 12.77
CA HIS A 578 -19.59 12.58 12.58
C HIS A 578 -21.08 12.28 12.46
N GLU A 579 -21.93 13.22 12.89
CA GLU A 579 -23.33 13.32 12.49
C GLU A 579 -23.44 14.30 11.33
N ILE A 580 -24.34 14.00 10.39
CA ILE A 580 -24.73 14.90 9.30
C ILE A 580 -26.18 15.31 9.58
N VAL A 581 -26.38 16.56 10.02
CA VAL A 581 -27.67 17.09 10.49
C VAL A 581 -28.19 18.13 9.50
N HIS A 582 -29.41 17.96 9.02
CA HIS A 582 -30.07 18.95 8.16
C HIS A 582 -30.35 20.23 8.93
N ALA A 583 -29.84 21.36 8.45
CA ALA A 583 -29.87 22.63 9.18
C ALA A 583 -31.28 23.18 9.39
N GLY A 584 -32.20 22.92 8.44
CA GLY A 584 -33.56 23.41 8.49
C GLY A 584 -34.49 22.65 9.42
N SER A 585 -34.41 21.29 9.42
CA SER A 585 -35.33 20.45 10.21
C SER A 585 -34.72 19.92 11.51
N GLY A 586 -33.40 20.02 11.67
CA GLY A 586 -32.70 19.41 12.79
C GLY A 586 -32.68 17.87 12.79
N THR A 587 -33.09 17.21 11.67
CA THR A 587 -33.01 15.77 11.51
C THR A 587 -31.62 15.37 11.02
N ARG A 588 -31.20 14.14 11.32
CA ARG A 588 -29.85 13.62 10.91
C ARG A 588 -29.97 12.46 9.92
N ILE A 589 -28.95 12.29 9.10
CA ILE A 589 -28.87 11.17 8.16
C ILE A 589 -28.47 9.90 8.90
N ALA A 590 -29.25 8.82 8.73
CA ALA A 590 -28.96 7.48 9.22
C ALA A 590 -29.09 6.43 8.11
N ALA A 591 -28.32 5.33 8.20
CA ALA A 591 -28.45 4.18 7.33
C ALA A 591 -29.57 3.25 7.86
N ARG A 592 -30.53 2.90 7.00
CA ARG A 592 -31.59 1.93 7.28
C ARG A 592 -31.69 0.94 6.11
N GLY A 593 -31.10 -0.23 6.28
CA GLY A 593 -30.82 -1.11 5.14
C GLY A 593 -29.94 -0.40 4.12
N ASN A 594 -30.39 -0.31 2.89
CA ASN A 594 -29.69 0.40 1.82
C ASN A 594 -30.11 1.89 1.69
N ALA A 595 -31.07 2.36 2.48
CA ALA A 595 -31.58 3.73 2.38
C ALA A 595 -30.79 4.68 3.31
N ALA A 596 -30.52 5.89 2.83
CA ALA A 596 -30.17 7.02 3.65
C ALA A 596 -31.47 7.76 4.04
N VAL A 597 -31.77 7.79 5.33
CA VAL A 597 -33.01 8.38 5.85
C VAL A 597 -32.75 9.46 6.88
N LEU A 598 -33.68 10.37 6.98
CA LEU A 598 -33.69 11.40 8.02
C LEU A 598 -34.42 10.90 9.27
N GLU A 599 -33.73 10.92 10.40
CA GLU A 599 -34.31 10.62 11.70
C GLU A 599 -34.17 11.81 12.68
N ARG A 600 -34.99 11.85 13.70
CA ARG A 600 -34.92 12.93 14.72
C ARG A 600 -33.59 12.84 15.47
N THR A 601 -32.98 14.01 15.71
CA THR A 601 -31.88 14.13 16.67
C THR A 601 -32.47 13.99 18.07
N GLY A 602 -32.25 12.89 18.72
CA GLY A 602 -32.55 12.63 20.11
C GLY A 602 -31.26 12.30 20.84
N THR A 603 -31.26 11.59 21.94
CA THR A 603 -30.13 10.95 22.61
C THR A 603 -28.95 10.55 21.67
N PRO A 604 -27.78 10.14 22.17
CA PRO A 604 -26.56 9.93 21.38
C PRO A 604 -26.82 9.22 20.05
N ALA A 605 -26.18 9.66 18.97
CA ALA A 605 -26.34 9.07 17.64
C ALA A 605 -26.03 7.57 17.68
N SER A 606 -27.00 6.75 17.26
CA SER A 606 -26.75 5.33 17.07
C SER A 606 -25.63 5.12 16.02
N PRO A 607 -24.89 4.01 16.03
CA PRO A 607 -23.87 3.76 15.00
C PRO A 607 -24.41 3.92 13.56
N ALA A 608 -25.70 3.64 13.32
CA ALA A 608 -26.35 3.82 12.03
C ALA A 608 -26.43 5.30 11.57
N ALA A 609 -26.34 6.26 12.50
CA ALA A 609 -26.33 7.69 12.20
C ALA A 609 -24.93 8.32 12.32
N GLN A 610 -23.89 7.50 12.46
CA GLN A 610 -22.49 7.93 12.54
C GLN A 610 -21.77 7.66 11.23
N TRP A 611 -20.99 8.64 10.80
CA TRP A 611 -20.30 8.64 9.51
C TRP A 611 -18.81 8.95 9.68
N ILE A 612 -17.95 8.17 9.00
CA ILE A 612 -16.51 8.40 8.93
C ILE A 612 -16.24 9.09 7.59
N MET A 613 -15.59 10.25 7.64
CA MET A 613 -15.22 11.02 6.46
C MET A 613 -13.82 10.64 5.97
N SER A 614 -13.67 10.44 4.66
CA SER A 614 -12.38 10.07 4.06
C SER A 614 -12.11 10.86 2.78
N THR A 615 -10.86 11.28 2.57
CA THR A 615 -10.42 12.01 1.39
C THR A 615 -9.02 11.61 0.95
N THR A 616 -8.74 11.75 -0.34
CA THR A 616 -7.39 11.68 -0.90
C THR A 616 -6.69 13.05 -0.94
N GLY A 617 -7.37 14.12 -0.51
CA GLY A 617 -6.87 15.49 -0.61
C GLY A 617 -7.21 16.18 -1.94
N ASP A 618 -8.13 15.61 -2.72
CA ASP A 618 -8.58 16.14 -4.02
C ASP A 618 -9.84 17.04 -3.92
N GLY A 619 -10.21 17.42 -2.70
CA GLY A 619 -11.40 18.22 -2.41
C GLY A 619 -12.70 17.41 -2.41
N SER A 620 -12.64 16.09 -2.54
CA SER A 620 -13.81 15.22 -2.43
C SER A 620 -13.70 14.25 -1.25
N TRP A 621 -14.87 13.79 -0.77
CA TRP A 621 -15.02 13.01 0.45
C TRP A 621 -15.92 11.80 0.21
N THR A 622 -15.62 10.68 0.85
CA THR A 622 -16.56 9.58 1.08
C THR A 622 -17.07 9.62 2.51
N PHE A 623 -18.30 9.14 2.72
CA PHE A 623 -18.92 9.03 4.05
C PHE A 623 -19.24 7.56 4.31
N VAL A 624 -18.44 6.92 5.16
CA VAL A 624 -18.59 5.51 5.53
C VAL A 624 -19.47 5.43 6.78
N ASN A 625 -20.53 4.64 6.71
CA ASN A 625 -21.43 4.43 7.85
C ASN A 625 -20.78 3.51 8.89
N ALA A 626 -20.78 3.93 10.15
CA ALA A 626 -20.08 3.21 11.23
C ALA A 626 -20.75 1.88 11.64
N ALA A 627 -22.05 1.69 11.31
CA ALA A 627 -22.75 0.45 11.63
C ALA A 627 -22.66 -0.59 10.51
N THR A 628 -22.69 -0.14 9.25
CA THR A 628 -22.84 -1.02 8.10
C THR A 628 -21.58 -1.16 7.26
N GLY A 629 -20.59 -0.27 7.42
CA GLY A 629 -19.42 -0.17 6.56
C GLY A 629 -19.73 0.30 5.14
N ARG A 630 -20.99 0.64 4.83
CA ARG A 630 -21.42 1.10 3.50
C ARG A 630 -21.20 2.61 3.38
N VAL A 631 -21.07 3.10 2.16
CA VAL A 631 -20.85 4.54 1.88
C VAL A 631 -22.11 5.20 1.32
N LEU A 632 -22.25 6.51 1.56
CA LEU A 632 -23.28 7.30 0.90
C LEU A 632 -23.09 7.29 -0.61
N ASP A 633 -24.14 6.97 -1.35
CA ASP A 633 -24.14 6.80 -2.81
C ASP A 633 -25.40 7.41 -3.42
N VAL A 634 -25.34 7.77 -4.68
CA VAL A 634 -26.52 8.13 -5.46
C VAL A 634 -26.99 6.91 -6.26
N THR A 635 -28.22 6.47 -6.01
CA THR A 635 -28.80 5.27 -6.63
C THR A 635 -28.61 5.24 -8.14
N GLY A 636 -28.04 4.12 -8.65
CA GLY A 636 -27.81 3.92 -10.08
C GLY A 636 -26.86 4.95 -10.69
N GLN A 637 -26.05 5.61 -9.89
CA GLN A 637 -25.13 6.70 -10.34
C GLN A 637 -25.87 7.83 -11.08
N SER A 638 -27.15 8.02 -10.76
CA SER A 638 -28.02 8.97 -11.43
C SER A 638 -27.55 10.41 -11.20
N THR A 639 -27.68 11.24 -12.23
CA THR A 639 -27.44 12.70 -12.17
C THR A 639 -28.74 13.50 -12.23
N ALA A 640 -29.91 12.84 -12.19
CA ALA A 640 -31.21 13.50 -12.28
C ALA A 640 -31.63 14.12 -10.95
N ASP A 641 -32.37 15.23 -11.01
CA ASP A 641 -33.03 15.83 -9.82
C ASP A 641 -34.00 14.82 -9.20
N GLY A 642 -33.98 14.75 -7.88
CA GLY A 642 -34.81 13.83 -7.11
C GLY A 642 -34.25 12.39 -7.02
N ALA A 643 -33.09 12.11 -7.63
CA ALA A 643 -32.46 10.80 -7.46
C ALA A 643 -32.12 10.54 -5.98
N ALA A 644 -32.46 9.34 -5.50
CA ALA A 644 -32.32 8.98 -4.10
C ALA A 644 -30.84 8.85 -3.70
N VAL A 645 -30.51 9.36 -2.53
CA VAL A 645 -29.27 9.05 -1.83
C VAL A 645 -29.50 7.78 -1.00
N THR A 646 -28.63 6.83 -1.16
CA THR A 646 -28.66 5.50 -0.53
C THR A 646 -27.33 5.19 0.12
N THR A 647 -27.19 3.97 0.63
CA THR A 647 -25.89 3.42 1.01
C THR A 647 -25.57 2.23 0.13
N ALA A 648 -24.33 2.16 -0.32
CA ALA A 648 -23.81 1.07 -1.15
C ALA A 648 -22.45 0.57 -0.64
N ASP A 649 -22.03 -0.59 -1.11
CA ASP A 649 -20.68 -1.08 -0.81
C ASP A 649 -19.63 -0.15 -1.46
N PRO A 650 -18.48 0.08 -0.81
CA PRO A 650 -17.43 0.92 -1.38
C PRO A 650 -16.96 0.41 -2.75
N SER A 651 -17.00 1.25 -3.76
CA SER A 651 -16.66 0.91 -5.16
C SER A 651 -15.74 1.93 -5.85
N SER A 652 -15.33 2.97 -5.13
CA SER A 652 -14.57 4.11 -5.67
C SER A 652 -15.30 4.90 -6.77
N ALA A 653 -16.60 4.68 -6.96
CA ALA A 653 -17.40 5.38 -7.95
C ALA A 653 -17.51 6.87 -7.62
N SER A 654 -17.62 7.71 -8.65
CA SER A 654 -17.82 9.16 -8.48
C SER A 654 -19.15 9.52 -7.82
N SER A 655 -20.18 8.65 -7.93
CA SER A 655 -21.46 8.77 -7.23
C SER A 655 -21.36 8.61 -5.70
N GLN A 656 -20.26 8.01 -5.20
CA GLN A 656 -19.96 7.83 -3.79
C GLN A 656 -19.11 8.95 -3.21
N ARG A 657 -18.79 9.96 -4.01
CA ARG A 657 -17.88 11.04 -3.64
C ARG A 657 -18.64 12.35 -3.60
N TRP A 658 -18.36 13.16 -2.57
CA TRP A 658 -19.07 14.38 -2.26
C TRP A 658 -18.11 15.54 -2.06
N ARG A 659 -18.39 16.70 -2.65
CA ARG A 659 -17.73 17.96 -2.31
C ARG A 659 -18.45 18.57 -1.11
N VAL A 660 -17.69 18.96 -0.10
CA VAL A 660 -18.19 19.57 1.12
C VAL A 660 -17.78 21.05 1.09
N THR A 661 -18.74 21.93 0.90
CA THR A 661 -18.50 23.38 0.76
C THR A 661 -19.08 24.12 1.94
N ASP A 662 -18.27 24.89 2.66
CA ASP A 662 -18.69 25.73 3.77
C ASP A 662 -19.55 26.91 3.26
N GLN A 663 -20.75 27.03 3.78
CA GLN A 663 -21.71 28.06 3.42
C GLN A 663 -21.75 29.21 4.46
N THR A 664 -21.02 29.12 5.54
CA THR A 664 -21.03 30.09 6.65
C THR A 664 -19.97 31.17 6.44
N SER A 665 -18.94 30.89 5.67
CA SER A 665 -17.89 31.86 5.31
C SER A 665 -18.40 32.91 4.30
N PRO A 666 -17.88 34.16 4.31
CA PRO A 666 -18.27 35.21 3.36
C PRO A 666 -18.08 34.83 1.88
N ALA A 667 -17.19 33.91 1.60
CA ALA A 667 -17.03 33.22 0.31
C ALA A 667 -17.06 31.71 0.57
N PRO A 668 -17.97 30.95 -0.09
CA PRO A 668 -17.99 29.47 0.08
C PRO A 668 -16.63 28.85 -0.24
N GLY A 669 -16.04 28.19 0.76
CA GLY A 669 -14.80 27.46 0.60
C GLY A 669 -15.08 25.95 0.50
N THR A 670 -14.43 25.24 -0.44
CA THR A 670 -14.49 23.80 -0.48
C THR A 670 -13.52 23.23 0.56
N LEU A 671 -13.98 22.29 1.40
CA LEU A 671 -13.08 21.52 2.25
C LEU A 671 -12.11 20.73 1.35
N GLN A 672 -10.85 21.10 1.34
CA GLN A 672 -9.79 20.50 0.54
C GLN A 672 -9.03 19.44 1.31
#